data_6a079036364aa63b8364e1ff60efde29
#
_entry.id   6a079036364aa63b8364e1ff60efde29
#
_cell.length_a   1.000
_cell.length_b   1.000
_cell.length_c   1.000
_cell.angle_alpha   90.00
_cell.angle_beta   90.00
_cell.angle_gamma   90.00
#
_symmetry.space_group_name_H-M   'P 1'
#
loop_
_entity.id
_entity.type
_entity.pdbx_description
1 polymer ?
#
loop_
_entity_poly.entity_id
_entity_poly.type
_entity_poly.pdbx_seq_one_letter_code
_entity_poly.pdbx_strand_id
1 'polypeptide(L)'
;MARKKVKRWEDHRITGIGRREARTAFYKDSQKKISLNGEWAFKYVDAPELSPEGFEQSGACEGWDKIDVPSVWQLRGYDKMHYTDVLYPFPVNPPHVPDENPTGIYKKTVVLDEQWMEKDTVLKFHGVDSAFDVWVNGNHVGFGKVSRLPSEFDITGFVKTGENDITVRVYKWSDGTYLEDQDMWWLSGIYRDVELINEEKNAVLDLRVNGTLDDSYKNGFFTAGITMKQAGTNLGWKLSYKGKTVLEGELVSEGKDICIEAEIPEVHTWTAETPELYEFTVMTENQEVTVRCGFRKIEIKDKNFRVNNQVILLNGVNHHDYNPREGRRVTREQMESDIRLMKQYNINAVRCSHYPANEYFYDLCDEYGLYVIDEADLECHGFEWVENYTWITDDETWKDAYVDRSVRMVKRDRNHPSIIMWSMGNESAFGCNFRSAAEAIRELDDTRLVHYEGDFEAEVTDVYSTMYTRLKGLKEIAEYQIKGDKPHVMCEYGHAMGNGPGGLKAYQDMYRKYKRLQGGFLWEWYDHGIYTEEKDKKYYKYGGNYGDFPTNGNFCIDGILMPDRTPSPGMEEYKQIIAPVEITAVEGSMNKIQIRNYYDFLNLDTTTLYWEVKAEDQTIQDGTVEGLSVAPHEGKIIALPITAFELQENTDYYLNLTVCQKEERNYAPAGYEIKKVQIPMQIRKDGFSVRETADKLQVTEGQGGLTVENSRVTAKFSTVFGKLISFGKDGKEYLTEGPRMNVYRATIDNDMYKKEDWMNKYFIQKPVEETEYVSCLKEDDKVIVRIGTFFSCYNQSWGFECDYTYTVYSCGQMKVEIQGKAVQRGKLEPAFLPRIGVIMKGNKNFQKTMWYGMGPGESYVDSKAASIMGIYENTVDGMMTDYVFPQENGHHEQVKWFRIGDGKDGLLCKMEEKLGLNLANYTDESLEKAQHPFEIEKADDVIIHLDYRQSGLGSNSCGEEQLEENKVKLQDFAMAFTVQAAECGTEIRKARKQYID
;
A
#
# COMPACT_ATOMS: atom_id res chain seq x y z
N MET A 1 -33.25 -30.30 32.23
CA MET A 1 -32.02 -29.85 31.65
C MET A 1 -31.61 -28.57 32.39
N ALA A 2 -30.42 -28.56 33.02
CA ALA A 2 -29.89 -27.30 33.59
C ALA A 2 -29.57 -26.38 32.43
N ARG A 3 -30.11 -25.15 32.44
CA ARG A 3 -29.71 -24.11 31.47
C ARG A 3 -28.20 -23.89 31.65
N LYS A 4 -27.42 -24.05 30.56
CA LYS A 4 -25.98 -23.70 30.58
C LYS A 4 -25.89 -22.24 31.08
N LYS A 5 -25.09 -21.98 32.11
CA LYS A 5 -24.94 -20.62 32.64
C LYS A 5 -24.33 -19.74 31.51
N VAL A 6 -24.96 -18.64 31.17
CA VAL A 6 -24.43 -17.74 30.13
C VAL A 6 -23.05 -17.27 30.58
N LYS A 7 -22.05 -17.46 29.71
CA LYS A 7 -20.68 -17.01 29.92
C LYS A 7 -20.63 -15.50 29.64
N ARG A 8 -19.92 -14.72 30.45
CA ARG A 8 -19.87 -13.25 30.27
C ARG A 8 -19.25 -12.83 28.94
N TRP A 9 -18.35 -13.63 28.38
CA TRP A 9 -17.75 -13.42 27.06
C TRP A 9 -18.62 -13.90 25.89
N GLU A 10 -19.83 -14.40 26.18
CA GLU A 10 -20.89 -14.75 25.24
C GLU A 10 -22.17 -13.95 25.51
N ASP A 11 -22.07 -12.80 26.21
CA ASP A 11 -23.24 -11.94 26.49
C ASP A 11 -22.97 -10.52 25.94
N HIS A 12 -23.43 -10.28 24.70
CA HIS A 12 -23.28 -9.03 23.96
C HIS A 12 -23.88 -7.79 24.64
N ARG A 13 -24.74 -7.97 25.63
CA ARG A 13 -25.30 -6.88 26.45
C ARG A 13 -24.32 -6.39 27.52
N ILE A 14 -23.24 -7.12 27.76
CA ILE A 14 -22.18 -6.73 28.69
C ILE A 14 -21.05 -6.08 27.87
N THR A 15 -20.95 -4.78 27.87
CA THR A 15 -19.84 -4.05 27.24
C THR A 15 -18.62 -3.96 28.14
N GLY A 16 -18.78 -4.10 29.45
CA GLY A 16 -17.72 -4.16 30.44
C GLY A 16 -18.26 -4.27 31.86
N ILE A 17 -17.43 -4.71 32.82
CA ILE A 17 -17.75 -4.75 34.25
C ILE A 17 -16.62 -4.03 34.99
N GLY A 18 -16.94 -3.06 35.83
CA GLY A 18 -15.95 -2.28 36.59
C GLY A 18 -15.03 -1.41 35.72
N ARG A 19 -15.25 -1.39 34.40
CA ARG A 19 -14.52 -0.57 33.45
C ARG A 19 -15.01 0.88 33.55
N ARG A 20 -14.07 1.82 33.63
CA ARG A 20 -14.36 3.26 33.67
C ARG A 20 -14.95 3.71 32.32
N GLU A 21 -15.66 4.85 32.36
CA GLU A 21 -16.05 5.52 31.13
C GLU A 21 -14.83 5.92 30.31
N ALA A 22 -14.98 5.94 28.98
CA ALA A 22 -13.95 6.43 28.09
C ALA A 22 -13.70 7.92 28.33
N ARG A 23 -12.44 8.31 28.20
CA ARG A 23 -11.97 9.69 28.33
C ARG A 23 -10.94 10.01 27.27
N THR A 24 -10.72 11.30 27.07
CA THR A 24 -9.72 11.80 26.12
C THR A 24 -8.31 11.32 26.47
N ALA A 25 -7.54 10.96 25.47
CA ALA A 25 -6.11 10.74 25.60
C ALA A 25 -5.40 12.08 25.83
N PHE A 26 -4.54 12.16 26.83
CA PHE A 26 -3.77 13.37 27.12
C PHE A 26 -2.43 13.32 26.41
N TYR A 27 -2.04 14.39 25.75
CA TYR A 27 -0.73 14.51 25.14
C TYR A 27 0.39 14.49 26.20
N LYS A 28 0.18 15.22 27.33
CA LYS A 28 1.05 15.18 28.51
C LYS A 28 0.21 15.12 29.78
N ASP A 29 0.65 14.33 30.74
CA ASP A 29 0.03 14.23 32.06
C ASP A 29 1.14 14.00 33.09
N SER A 30 1.22 14.91 34.06
CA SER A 30 2.27 14.89 35.10
C SER A 30 2.03 13.84 36.20
N GLN A 31 0.91 13.10 36.14
CA GLN A 31 0.65 12.05 37.13
C GLN A 31 1.72 10.96 37.07
N LYS A 32 2.09 10.45 38.25
CA LYS A 32 3.07 9.36 38.34
C LYS A 32 2.48 8.09 37.72
N LYS A 33 3.25 7.45 36.85
CA LYS A 33 2.88 6.21 36.17
C LYS A 33 3.94 5.13 36.42
N ILE A 34 3.50 3.88 36.47
CA ILE A 34 4.37 2.70 36.48
C ILE A 34 4.00 1.88 35.27
N SER A 35 4.94 1.70 34.33
CA SER A 35 4.76 0.74 33.23
C SER A 35 4.80 -0.68 33.77
N LEU A 36 3.84 -1.48 33.37
CA LEU A 36 3.80 -2.91 33.66
C LEU A 36 4.30 -3.76 32.47
N ASN A 37 4.80 -3.12 31.43
CA ASN A 37 5.41 -3.79 30.29
C ASN A 37 6.59 -4.67 30.71
N GLY A 38 7.01 -5.57 29.82
CA GLY A 38 8.10 -6.51 30.03
C GLY A 38 7.59 -7.90 30.41
N GLU A 39 8.39 -8.66 31.13
CA GLU A 39 8.14 -10.08 31.42
C GLU A 39 6.99 -10.28 32.44
N TRP A 40 6.01 -11.13 32.07
CA TRP A 40 4.91 -11.61 32.92
C TRP A 40 4.98 -13.13 33.03
N ALA A 41 4.57 -13.70 34.18
CA ALA A 41 4.27 -15.12 34.25
C ALA A 41 3.04 -15.44 33.39
N PHE A 42 3.09 -16.53 32.62
CA PHE A 42 2.08 -16.87 31.63
C PHE A 42 1.67 -18.34 31.69
N LYS A 43 0.38 -18.59 31.58
CA LYS A 43 -0.18 -19.94 31.46
C LYS A 43 -1.18 -19.98 30.32
N TYR A 44 -0.88 -20.77 29.30
CA TYR A 44 -1.81 -21.06 28.21
C TYR A 44 -2.67 -22.27 28.55
N VAL A 45 -3.97 -22.21 28.20
CA VAL A 45 -4.93 -23.32 28.27
C VAL A 45 -5.87 -23.29 27.06
N ASP A 46 -6.36 -24.48 26.64
CA ASP A 46 -7.19 -24.59 25.43
C ASP A 46 -8.64 -24.12 25.64
N ALA A 47 -9.05 -23.87 26.85
CA ALA A 47 -10.38 -23.34 27.19
C ALA A 47 -10.38 -22.64 28.55
N PRO A 48 -11.22 -21.62 28.76
CA PRO A 48 -11.32 -20.89 30.02
C PRO A 48 -11.59 -21.78 31.24
N GLU A 49 -12.36 -22.83 31.04
CA GLU A 49 -12.74 -23.81 32.06
C GLU A 49 -11.58 -24.72 32.52
N LEU A 50 -10.49 -24.73 31.73
CA LEU A 50 -9.25 -25.46 32.06
C LEU A 50 -8.24 -24.61 32.85
N SER A 51 -8.62 -23.37 33.22
CA SER A 51 -7.79 -22.52 34.07
C SER A 51 -7.44 -23.25 35.38
N PRO A 52 -6.16 -23.20 35.84
CA PRO A 52 -5.78 -23.82 37.10
C PRO A 52 -6.65 -23.33 38.27
N GLU A 53 -7.02 -24.24 39.22
CA GLU A 53 -7.79 -23.84 40.38
C GLU A 53 -7.01 -22.79 41.21
N GLY A 54 -7.66 -21.67 41.57
CA GLY A 54 -7.05 -20.63 42.35
C GLY A 54 -5.99 -19.82 41.59
N PHE A 55 -6.01 -19.85 40.25
CA PHE A 55 -5.06 -19.10 39.41
C PHE A 55 -5.04 -17.61 39.73
N GLU A 56 -6.13 -17.05 40.23
CA GLU A 56 -6.29 -15.66 40.59
C GLU A 56 -5.61 -15.31 41.94
N GLN A 57 -5.30 -16.29 42.76
CA GLN A 57 -4.70 -16.08 44.08
C GLN A 57 -3.24 -15.63 44.00
N SER A 58 -2.80 -14.87 44.99
CA SER A 58 -1.41 -14.41 45.10
C SER A 58 -0.43 -15.60 45.15
N GLY A 59 0.66 -15.50 44.41
CA GLY A 59 1.71 -16.50 44.37
C GLY A 59 1.41 -17.76 43.55
N ALA A 60 0.22 -17.88 42.95
CA ALA A 60 -0.23 -19.07 42.20
C ALA A 60 0.35 -19.14 40.77
N CYS A 61 1.69 -19.06 40.61
CA CYS A 61 2.36 -19.10 39.29
C CYS A 61 3.57 -20.04 39.25
N GLU A 62 3.70 -20.99 40.19
CA GLU A 62 4.78 -21.96 40.15
C GLU A 62 4.69 -22.85 38.92
N GLY A 63 5.80 -22.91 38.13
CA GLY A 63 5.87 -23.69 36.89
C GLY A 63 5.15 -23.05 35.69
N TRP A 64 4.76 -21.80 35.79
CA TRP A 64 4.26 -21.06 34.62
C TRP A 64 5.42 -20.61 33.74
N ASP A 65 5.12 -20.48 32.43
CA ASP A 65 6.04 -19.89 31.48
C ASP A 65 6.17 -18.38 31.69
N LYS A 66 6.98 -17.74 30.85
CA LYS A 66 7.14 -16.30 30.81
C LYS A 66 6.82 -15.78 29.43
N ILE A 67 6.17 -14.64 29.36
CA ILE A 67 5.83 -13.95 28.12
C ILE A 67 6.07 -12.45 28.25
N ASP A 68 6.52 -11.82 27.17
CA ASP A 68 6.64 -10.36 27.13
C ASP A 68 5.27 -9.71 26.91
N VAL A 69 5.01 -8.62 27.60
CA VAL A 69 3.88 -7.73 27.40
C VAL A 69 4.44 -6.34 27.05
N PRO A 70 3.98 -5.71 25.97
CA PRO A 70 2.96 -6.16 25.03
C PRO A 70 3.45 -7.23 24.05
N SER A 71 2.61 -8.21 23.73
CA SER A 71 2.83 -9.18 22.65
C SER A 71 1.55 -9.95 22.31
N VAL A 72 1.57 -10.64 21.17
CA VAL A 72 0.57 -11.63 20.81
C VAL A 72 1.13 -13.03 21.03
N TRP A 73 0.37 -13.93 21.67
CA TRP A 73 0.92 -15.20 22.09
C TRP A 73 1.19 -16.18 20.95
N GLN A 74 0.50 -16.03 19.78
CA GLN A 74 0.73 -16.88 18.61
C GLN A 74 2.18 -16.75 18.11
N LEU A 75 2.74 -15.52 18.13
CA LEU A 75 4.13 -15.28 17.75
C LEU A 75 5.14 -15.58 18.87
N ARG A 76 4.66 -16.13 20.00
CA ARG A 76 5.48 -16.61 21.12
C ARG A 76 5.41 -18.13 21.29
N GLY A 77 4.81 -18.81 20.30
CA GLY A 77 4.76 -20.28 20.25
C GLY A 77 3.55 -20.91 20.94
N TYR A 78 2.52 -20.13 21.26
CA TYR A 78 1.27 -20.63 21.81
C TYR A 78 0.14 -20.47 20.78
N ASP A 79 -0.81 -21.44 20.78
CA ASP A 79 -1.92 -21.46 19.81
C ASP A 79 -1.43 -21.52 18.34
N LYS A 80 -2.35 -21.44 17.39
CA LYS A 80 -2.10 -21.52 15.96
C LYS A 80 -2.29 -20.15 15.32
N MET A 81 -1.44 -19.84 14.34
CA MET A 81 -1.67 -18.75 13.41
C MET A 81 -2.86 -19.11 12.52
N HIS A 82 -3.74 -18.15 12.28
CA HIS A 82 -4.89 -18.28 11.41
C HIS A 82 -5.18 -16.96 10.71
N TYR A 83 -5.40 -17.02 9.41
CA TYR A 83 -5.76 -15.86 8.61
C TYR A 83 -7.05 -16.13 7.83
N THR A 84 -8.00 -15.23 7.96
CA THR A 84 -9.16 -15.11 7.05
C THR A 84 -9.41 -13.63 6.79
N ASP A 85 -9.94 -13.31 5.63
CA ASP A 85 -10.47 -12.00 5.26
C ASP A 85 -11.98 -11.97 5.59
N VAL A 86 -12.78 -12.74 4.90
CA VAL A 86 -14.27 -12.67 4.90
C VAL A 86 -14.96 -13.82 5.63
N LEU A 87 -14.26 -14.59 6.43
CA LEU A 87 -14.82 -15.81 7.04
C LEU A 87 -14.52 -15.89 8.53
N TYR A 88 -15.55 -16.09 9.37
CA TYR A 88 -15.27 -16.51 10.75
C TYR A 88 -14.62 -17.89 10.77
N PRO A 89 -13.53 -18.08 11.55
CA PRO A 89 -12.83 -19.36 11.62
C PRO A 89 -13.55 -20.40 12.51
N PHE A 90 -14.84 -20.25 12.74
CA PHE A 90 -15.69 -21.11 13.53
C PHE A 90 -17.17 -21.01 13.10
N PRO A 91 -18.06 -21.92 13.53
CA PRO A 91 -19.48 -21.88 13.18
C PRO A 91 -20.17 -20.59 13.65
N VAL A 92 -20.86 -19.91 12.75
CA VAL A 92 -21.55 -18.63 13.01
C VAL A 92 -22.84 -18.89 13.82
N ASN A 93 -22.81 -18.55 15.10
CA ASN A 93 -23.94 -18.72 16.03
C ASN A 93 -23.92 -17.64 17.14
N PRO A 94 -23.98 -16.33 16.78
CA PRO A 94 -23.85 -15.25 17.75
C PRO A 94 -24.93 -15.33 18.86
N PRO A 95 -24.60 -15.03 20.12
CA PRO A 95 -23.30 -14.53 20.60
C PRO A 95 -22.33 -15.65 21.04
N HIS A 96 -22.61 -16.91 20.72
CA HIS A 96 -21.84 -18.06 21.20
C HIS A 96 -20.57 -18.27 20.39
N VAL A 97 -19.48 -18.61 21.08
CA VAL A 97 -18.18 -18.94 20.48
C VAL A 97 -17.83 -20.40 20.81
N PRO A 98 -16.82 -21.00 20.14
CA PRO A 98 -16.41 -22.37 20.42
C PRO A 98 -16.11 -22.64 21.90
N ASP A 99 -16.38 -23.84 22.38
CA ASP A 99 -15.95 -24.28 23.71
C ASP A 99 -14.41 -24.45 23.75
N GLU A 100 -13.77 -24.84 22.64
CA GLU A 100 -12.32 -24.73 22.43
C GLU A 100 -11.99 -23.25 22.18
N ASN A 101 -11.65 -22.58 23.27
CA ASN A 101 -11.40 -21.14 23.28
C ASN A 101 -10.05 -20.86 23.92
N PRO A 102 -8.98 -20.77 23.12
CA PRO A 102 -7.63 -20.49 23.60
C PRO A 102 -7.61 -19.33 24.59
N THR A 103 -6.97 -19.57 25.73
CA THR A 103 -7.02 -18.64 26.86
C THR A 103 -5.63 -18.45 27.44
N GLY A 104 -5.19 -17.19 27.52
CA GLY A 104 -3.92 -16.79 28.15
C GLY A 104 -4.17 -16.24 29.55
N ILE A 105 -3.47 -16.76 30.55
CA ILE A 105 -3.50 -16.25 31.93
C ILE A 105 -2.15 -15.60 32.22
N TYR A 106 -2.18 -14.33 32.54
CA TYR A 106 -1.02 -13.49 32.79
C TYR A 106 -0.95 -13.12 34.29
N LYS A 107 0.24 -13.08 34.84
CA LYS A 107 0.43 -12.58 36.22
C LYS A 107 1.66 -11.72 36.35
N LYS A 108 1.50 -10.58 37.03
CA LYS A 108 2.57 -9.62 37.32
C LYS A 108 2.47 -9.16 38.76
N THR A 109 3.61 -9.16 39.44
CA THR A 109 3.73 -8.59 40.79
C THR A 109 4.34 -7.20 40.69
N VAL A 110 3.74 -6.22 41.35
CA VAL A 110 4.20 -4.83 41.44
C VAL A 110 4.31 -4.42 42.90
N VAL A 111 5.35 -3.66 43.22
CA VAL A 111 5.57 -3.15 44.59
C VAL A 111 5.15 -1.69 44.64
N LEU A 112 4.22 -1.35 45.54
CA LEU A 112 3.74 0.00 45.78
C LEU A 112 4.21 0.49 47.16
N ASP A 113 4.69 1.73 47.21
CA ASP A 113 5.14 2.37 48.46
C ASP A 113 3.96 3.06 49.17
N GLU A 114 4.22 3.54 50.41
CA GLU A 114 3.19 4.26 51.20
C GLU A 114 2.76 5.55 50.52
N GLN A 115 3.70 6.25 49.86
CA GLN A 115 3.38 7.50 49.15
C GLN A 115 2.45 7.26 47.96
N TRP A 116 2.57 6.12 47.27
CA TRP A 116 1.64 5.74 46.24
C TRP A 116 0.20 5.61 46.73
N MET A 117 0.04 5.09 47.98
CA MET A 117 -1.27 4.83 48.59
C MET A 117 -2.02 6.09 49.05
N GLU A 118 -1.41 7.26 49.00
CA GLU A 118 -2.08 8.53 49.33
C GLU A 118 -3.11 8.94 48.26
N LYS A 119 -2.98 8.43 47.03
CA LYS A 119 -3.81 8.74 45.87
C LYS A 119 -4.61 7.54 45.40
N ASP A 120 -5.41 7.72 44.36
CA ASP A 120 -6.15 6.62 43.76
C ASP A 120 -5.26 5.88 42.72
N THR A 121 -5.51 4.60 42.54
CA THR A 121 -4.77 3.76 41.62
C THR A 121 -5.67 3.30 40.47
N VAL A 122 -5.28 3.64 39.23
CA VAL A 122 -5.98 3.21 38.02
C VAL A 122 -5.07 2.24 37.26
N LEU A 123 -5.61 1.09 36.90
CA LEU A 123 -4.96 0.11 36.01
C LEU A 123 -5.51 0.33 34.58
N LYS A 124 -4.64 0.68 33.64
CA LYS A 124 -5.00 0.95 32.24
C LYS A 124 -4.34 -0.09 31.34
N PHE A 125 -5.16 -0.77 30.53
CA PHE A 125 -4.74 -1.57 29.38
C PHE A 125 -5.06 -0.78 28.12
N HIS A 126 -4.08 -0.56 27.24
CA HIS A 126 -4.26 0.20 26.02
C HIS A 126 -4.86 -0.63 24.88
N GLY A 127 -4.75 -1.98 24.94
CA GLY A 127 -5.36 -2.90 23.98
C GLY A 127 -5.15 -4.36 24.39
N VAL A 128 -6.24 -5.13 24.41
CA VAL A 128 -6.27 -6.56 24.73
C VAL A 128 -7.28 -7.26 23.84
N ASP A 129 -6.86 -8.26 23.09
CA ASP A 129 -7.68 -8.99 22.13
C ASP A 129 -8.00 -10.41 22.62
N SER A 130 -9.28 -10.82 22.69
CA SER A 130 -10.53 -10.15 22.34
C SER A 130 -11.30 -9.61 23.56
N ALA A 131 -11.32 -10.36 24.66
CA ALA A 131 -11.96 -10.00 25.93
C ALA A 131 -11.14 -10.52 27.11
N PHE A 132 -11.28 -9.91 28.29
CA PHE A 132 -10.45 -10.30 29.42
C PHE A 132 -11.07 -9.98 30.78
N ASP A 133 -10.73 -10.79 31.77
CA ASP A 133 -11.01 -10.56 33.19
C ASP A 133 -9.75 -10.11 33.93
N VAL A 134 -9.93 -9.26 34.94
CA VAL A 134 -8.85 -8.71 35.77
C VAL A 134 -9.10 -9.03 37.26
N TRP A 135 -8.03 -9.46 37.93
CA TRP A 135 -8.01 -9.61 39.41
C TRP A 135 -6.81 -8.86 39.97
N VAL A 136 -7.00 -8.30 41.15
CA VAL A 136 -5.92 -7.69 41.94
C VAL A 136 -5.94 -8.32 43.33
N ASN A 137 -4.80 -8.89 43.77
CA ASN A 137 -4.67 -9.60 45.05
C ASN A 137 -5.78 -10.65 45.29
N GLY A 138 -6.14 -11.40 44.23
CA GLY A 138 -7.17 -12.43 44.25
C GLY A 138 -8.62 -11.94 44.15
N ASN A 139 -8.85 -10.62 44.13
CA ASN A 139 -10.18 -10.05 44.04
C ASN A 139 -10.49 -9.70 42.57
N HIS A 140 -11.65 -10.14 42.06
CA HIS A 140 -12.09 -9.78 40.72
C HIS A 140 -12.44 -8.27 40.66
N VAL A 141 -11.74 -7.56 39.81
CA VAL A 141 -11.88 -6.10 39.62
C VAL A 141 -12.84 -5.78 38.50
N GLY A 142 -12.74 -6.50 37.36
CA GLY A 142 -13.56 -6.19 36.22
C GLY A 142 -13.33 -7.09 35.02
N PHE A 143 -14.10 -6.74 33.95
CA PHE A 143 -14.08 -7.42 32.66
C PHE A 143 -14.08 -6.37 31.54
N GLY A 144 -13.23 -6.55 30.55
CA GLY A 144 -13.10 -5.66 29.39
C GLY A 144 -13.36 -6.37 28.07
N LYS A 145 -13.86 -5.62 27.10
CA LYS A 145 -14.02 -5.94 25.67
C LYS A 145 -13.60 -4.74 24.85
N VAL A 146 -13.66 -4.88 23.52
CA VAL A 146 -13.23 -3.91 22.52
C VAL A 146 -11.71 -3.87 22.42
N SER A 147 -11.17 -4.68 21.54
CA SER A 147 -9.76 -5.06 21.49
C SER A 147 -8.80 -3.88 21.29
N ARG A 148 -9.21 -2.86 20.53
CA ARG A 148 -8.32 -1.77 20.07
C ARG A 148 -8.48 -0.47 20.87
N LEU A 149 -9.34 -0.46 21.88
CA LEU A 149 -9.57 0.72 22.73
C LEU A 149 -9.16 0.47 24.18
N PRO A 150 -8.73 1.51 24.91
CA PRO A 150 -8.29 1.35 26.29
C PRO A 150 -9.42 0.90 27.22
N SER A 151 -9.04 0.07 28.19
CA SER A 151 -9.87 -0.32 29.33
C SER A 151 -9.18 0.11 30.64
N GLU A 152 -9.84 0.97 31.40
CA GLU A 152 -9.35 1.48 32.68
C GLU A 152 -10.17 0.93 33.85
N PHE A 153 -9.50 0.53 34.94
CA PHE A 153 -10.12 0.01 36.14
C PHE A 153 -9.62 0.77 37.37
N ASP A 154 -10.53 1.25 38.20
CA ASP A 154 -10.18 1.78 39.51
C ASP A 154 -9.88 0.63 40.46
N ILE A 155 -8.64 0.49 40.83
CA ILE A 155 -8.15 -0.59 41.73
C ILE A 155 -7.74 -0.09 43.10
N THR A 156 -8.05 1.15 43.47
CA THR A 156 -7.69 1.79 44.73
C THR A 156 -8.03 0.93 45.94
N GLY A 157 -9.25 0.37 45.97
CA GLY A 157 -9.73 -0.51 47.08
C GLY A 157 -9.11 -1.93 47.10
N PHE A 158 -8.30 -2.29 46.12
CA PHE A 158 -7.73 -3.64 45.94
C PHE A 158 -6.23 -3.72 46.14
N VAL A 159 -5.53 -2.57 46.11
CA VAL A 159 -4.08 -2.47 46.27
C VAL A 159 -3.68 -2.20 47.72
N LYS A 160 -2.42 -2.54 48.07
CA LYS A 160 -1.82 -2.33 49.41
C LYS A 160 -0.36 -1.90 49.30
N THR A 161 0.18 -1.35 50.34
CA THR A 161 1.64 -1.13 50.45
C THR A 161 2.37 -2.47 50.38
N GLY A 162 3.49 -2.50 49.61
CA GLY A 162 4.27 -3.70 49.36
C GLY A 162 3.85 -4.40 48.06
N GLU A 163 3.96 -5.72 48.03
CA GLU A 163 3.68 -6.53 46.86
C GLU A 163 2.17 -6.61 46.54
N ASN A 164 1.81 -6.39 45.27
CA ASN A 164 0.49 -6.53 44.72
C ASN A 164 0.54 -7.40 43.47
N ASP A 165 -0.31 -8.42 43.41
CA ASP A 165 -0.42 -9.32 42.26
C ASP A 165 -1.59 -8.89 41.37
N ILE A 166 -1.29 -8.67 40.12
CA ILE A 166 -2.26 -8.41 39.04
C ILE A 166 -2.36 -9.68 38.20
N THR A 167 -3.55 -10.22 38.06
CA THR A 167 -3.85 -11.41 37.24
C THR A 167 -4.81 -11.00 36.15
N VAL A 168 -4.53 -11.42 34.90
CA VAL A 168 -5.37 -11.14 33.73
C VAL A 168 -5.64 -12.44 33.02
N ARG A 169 -6.89 -12.74 32.69
CA ARG A 169 -7.26 -13.89 31.86
C ARG A 169 -7.87 -13.37 30.56
N VAL A 170 -7.19 -13.62 29.46
CA VAL A 170 -7.55 -13.17 28.11
C VAL A 170 -8.16 -14.34 27.34
N TYR A 171 -9.27 -14.09 26.68
CA TYR A 171 -9.99 -15.04 25.84
C TYR A 171 -9.74 -14.74 24.37
N LYS A 172 -9.42 -15.76 23.55
CA LYS A 172 -9.28 -15.57 22.09
C LYS A 172 -10.62 -15.23 21.45
N TRP A 173 -11.66 -15.97 21.83
CA TRP A 173 -12.98 -15.82 21.25
C TRP A 173 -13.98 -15.25 22.27
N SER A 174 -14.76 -14.27 21.81
CA SER A 174 -15.85 -13.68 22.56
C SER A 174 -16.98 -13.29 21.59
N ASP A 175 -18.13 -12.86 22.13
CA ASP A 175 -19.18 -12.24 21.32
C ASP A 175 -18.67 -11.00 20.57
N GLY A 176 -17.63 -10.32 21.10
CA GLY A 176 -16.91 -9.24 20.43
C GLY A 176 -16.21 -9.68 19.15
N THR A 177 -15.82 -10.94 19.01
CA THR A 177 -15.20 -11.48 17.80
C THR A 177 -16.13 -11.37 16.57
N TYR A 178 -17.46 -11.43 16.77
CA TYR A 178 -18.43 -11.19 15.69
C TYR A 178 -18.49 -9.72 15.22
N LEU A 179 -17.88 -8.81 15.96
CA LEU A 179 -17.78 -7.36 15.67
C LEU A 179 -16.35 -6.95 15.31
N GLU A 180 -15.41 -7.88 15.26
CA GLU A 180 -13.97 -7.63 15.05
C GLU A 180 -13.41 -8.59 13.98
N ASP A 181 -14.17 -8.75 12.89
CA ASP A 181 -13.90 -9.65 11.74
C ASP A 181 -13.14 -8.89 10.62
N GLN A 182 -12.11 -8.14 11.00
CA GLN A 182 -11.30 -7.40 10.04
C GLN A 182 -10.43 -8.35 9.23
N ASP A 183 -10.15 -8.00 7.97
CA ASP A 183 -9.17 -8.68 7.11
C ASP A 183 -7.77 -8.61 7.72
N MET A 184 -7.51 -9.54 8.64
CA MET A 184 -6.28 -9.58 9.42
C MET A 184 -6.05 -10.95 10.06
N TRP A 185 -4.81 -11.25 10.44
CA TRP A 185 -4.47 -12.40 11.27
C TRP A 185 -5.26 -12.43 12.59
N TRP A 186 -5.84 -13.56 12.93
CA TRP A 186 -6.49 -13.81 14.23
C TRP A 186 -5.45 -13.94 15.32
N LEU A 187 -5.07 -12.82 15.93
CA LEU A 187 -4.06 -12.71 16.96
C LEU A 187 -4.69 -12.30 18.28
N SER A 188 -4.12 -12.77 19.40
CA SER A 188 -4.67 -12.53 20.72
C SER A 188 -3.58 -12.26 21.75
N GLY A 189 -3.94 -11.56 22.83
CA GLY A 189 -3.06 -11.24 23.92
C GLY A 189 -3.16 -9.80 24.40
N ILE A 190 -2.29 -9.44 25.34
CA ILE A 190 -2.09 -8.06 25.77
C ILE A 190 -1.05 -7.45 24.81
N TYR A 191 -1.50 -6.81 23.73
CA TYR A 191 -0.62 -6.42 22.62
C TYR A 191 -0.29 -4.92 22.58
N ARG A 192 -0.94 -4.11 23.43
CA ARG A 192 -0.57 -2.69 23.69
C ARG A 192 -0.15 -2.54 25.15
N ASP A 193 0.34 -1.36 25.48
CA ASP A 193 0.91 -1.05 26.81
C ASP A 193 -0.05 -1.31 27.97
N VAL A 194 0.53 -1.60 29.15
CA VAL A 194 -0.17 -1.70 30.43
C VAL A 194 0.51 -0.78 31.43
N GLU A 195 -0.28 0.05 32.14
CA GLU A 195 0.26 0.99 33.11
C GLU A 195 -0.61 1.11 34.37
N LEU A 196 0.04 1.43 35.49
CA LEU A 196 -0.63 1.96 36.67
C LEU A 196 -0.49 3.47 36.71
N ILE A 197 -1.58 4.15 36.97
CA ILE A 197 -1.65 5.60 37.09
C ILE A 197 -1.95 5.94 38.55
N ASN A 198 -1.12 6.77 39.17
CA ASN A 198 -1.35 7.30 40.52
C ASN A 198 -2.16 8.57 40.43
N GLU A 199 -3.50 8.44 40.40
CA GLU A 199 -4.44 9.50 40.10
C GLU A 199 -4.71 10.40 41.31
N GLU A 200 -4.56 11.70 41.13
CA GLU A 200 -4.85 12.70 42.18
C GLU A 200 -6.31 12.66 42.66
N LYS A 201 -6.57 12.99 43.93
CA LYS A 201 -7.93 13.04 44.44
C LYS A 201 -8.80 14.11 43.75
N ASN A 202 -8.17 15.18 43.29
CA ASN A 202 -8.77 16.28 42.57
C ASN A 202 -8.33 16.34 41.10
N ALA A 203 -8.09 15.18 40.50
CA ALA A 203 -7.57 15.06 39.12
C ALA A 203 -8.51 15.69 38.09
N VAL A 204 -7.89 16.15 36.99
CA VAL A 204 -8.58 16.37 35.73
C VAL A 204 -8.86 14.98 35.14
N LEU A 205 -10.13 14.61 35.01
CA LEU A 205 -10.56 13.32 34.50
C LEU A 205 -10.67 13.30 32.96
N ASP A 206 -11.19 14.40 32.40
CA ASP A 206 -11.38 14.53 30.97
C ASP A 206 -11.12 15.98 30.53
N LEU A 207 -10.60 16.17 29.34
CA LEU A 207 -10.21 17.46 28.78
C LEU A 207 -10.54 17.51 27.29
N ARG A 208 -11.67 18.07 26.93
CA ARG A 208 -12.06 18.27 25.54
C ARG A 208 -11.64 19.67 25.08
N VAL A 209 -11.04 19.78 23.91
CA VAL A 209 -10.76 21.05 23.25
C VAL A 209 -11.30 21.06 21.82
N ASN A 210 -11.73 22.24 21.38
CA ASN A 210 -12.11 22.46 20.00
C ASN A 210 -11.65 23.86 19.55
N GLY A 211 -10.92 23.90 18.43
CA GLY A 211 -10.54 25.14 17.75
C GLY A 211 -11.25 25.20 16.39
N THR A 212 -12.23 26.09 16.26
CA THR A 212 -12.90 26.34 14.99
C THR A 212 -12.64 27.77 14.49
N LEU A 213 -13.15 28.12 13.32
CA LEU A 213 -12.91 29.39 12.66
C LEU A 213 -14.22 30.15 12.44
N ASP A 214 -14.12 31.46 12.41
CA ASP A 214 -15.23 32.38 12.02
C ASP A 214 -15.53 32.25 10.51
N ASP A 215 -16.54 32.93 10.00
CA ASP A 215 -16.91 32.91 8.58
C ASP A 215 -15.88 33.61 7.66
N SER A 216 -14.93 34.37 8.23
CA SER A 216 -13.80 34.91 7.49
C SER A 216 -12.62 33.95 7.38
N TYR A 217 -12.64 32.83 8.13
CA TYR A 217 -11.58 31.84 8.25
C TYR A 217 -10.24 32.40 8.75
N LYS A 218 -10.29 33.50 9.54
CA LYS A 218 -9.10 34.17 10.08
C LYS A 218 -9.04 34.16 11.59
N ASN A 219 -10.20 34.33 12.24
CA ASN A 219 -10.29 34.35 13.69
C ASN A 219 -10.74 32.99 14.20
N GLY A 220 -10.18 32.60 15.35
CA GLY A 220 -10.49 31.33 15.99
C GLY A 220 -11.52 31.46 17.12
N PHE A 221 -12.39 30.49 17.23
CA PHE A 221 -13.18 30.24 18.43
C PHE A 221 -12.58 29.01 19.11
N PHE A 222 -12.14 29.22 20.35
CA PHE A 222 -11.61 28.19 21.21
C PHE A 222 -12.61 27.79 22.25
N THR A 223 -12.88 26.49 22.42
CA THR A 223 -13.66 25.96 23.52
C THR A 223 -12.89 24.84 24.21
N ALA A 224 -12.96 24.84 25.56
CA ALA A 224 -12.43 23.74 26.37
C ALA A 224 -13.45 23.32 27.42
N GLY A 225 -13.78 22.03 27.43
CA GLY A 225 -14.55 21.35 28.47
C GLY A 225 -13.62 20.57 29.38
N ILE A 226 -13.63 20.87 30.68
CA ILE A 226 -12.79 20.22 31.69
C ILE A 226 -13.69 19.49 32.65
N THR A 227 -13.51 18.18 32.83
CA THR A 227 -14.20 17.39 33.84
C THR A 227 -13.26 17.08 35.00
N MET A 228 -13.57 17.57 36.17
CA MET A 228 -12.81 17.37 37.39
C MET A 228 -13.36 16.19 38.20
N LYS A 229 -12.48 15.48 38.90
CA LYS A 229 -12.89 14.41 39.83
C LYS A 229 -13.69 14.97 41.01
N GLN A 230 -13.35 16.16 41.47
CA GLN A 230 -14.00 16.85 42.58
C GLN A 230 -14.27 18.32 42.24
N ALA A 231 -15.41 18.85 42.71
CA ALA A 231 -15.71 20.28 42.66
C ALA A 231 -14.90 21.04 43.73
N GLY A 232 -14.78 22.35 43.56
CA GLY A 232 -14.05 23.22 44.51
C GLY A 232 -12.52 23.20 44.31
N THR A 233 -12.04 22.71 43.19
CA THR A 233 -10.61 22.68 42.86
C THR A 233 -10.20 24.02 42.24
N ASN A 234 -9.10 24.60 42.79
CA ASN A 234 -8.41 25.72 42.11
C ASN A 234 -7.63 25.21 40.92
N LEU A 235 -7.83 25.86 39.79
CA LEU A 235 -7.07 25.50 38.56
C LEU A 235 -6.65 26.75 37.78
N GLY A 236 -5.45 26.70 37.26
CA GLY A 236 -4.96 27.57 36.23
C GLY A 236 -5.04 26.89 34.85
N TRP A 237 -5.17 27.69 33.83
CA TRP A 237 -5.14 27.18 32.45
C TRP A 237 -4.41 28.14 31.51
N LYS A 238 -3.80 27.62 30.47
CA LYS A 238 -3.16 28.42 29.41
C LYS A 238 -3.32 27.78 28.05
N LEU A 239 -3.54 28.60 27.05
CA LEU A 239 -3.39 28.24 25.63
C LEU A 239 -2.12 28.88 25.12
N SER A 240 -1.22 28.07 24.54
CA SER A 240 0.06 28.52 24.01
C SER A 240 0.28 28.10 22.55
N TYR A 241 1.04 28.89 21.81
CA TYR A 241 1.46 28.59 20.46
C TYR A 241 2.99 28.75 20.34
N LYS A 242 3.67 27.67 19.90
CA LYS A 242 5.15 27.62 19.83
C LYS A 242 5.84 28.13 21.12
N GLY A 243 5.29 27.70 22.26
CA GLY A 243 5.79 28.06 23.60
C GLY A 243 5.44 29.47 24.11
N LYS A 244 4.70 30.28 23.34
CA LYS A 244 4.24 31.59 23.76
C LYS A 244 2.78 31.50 24.21
N THR A 245 2.48 32.06 25.40
CA THR A 245 1.11 32.14 25.90
C THR A 245 0.27 33.06 25.02
N VAL A 246 -0.85 32.53 24.56
CA VAL A 246 -1.89 33.27 23.79
C VAL A 246 -3.00 33.75 24.72
N LEU A 247 -3.47 32.85 25.59
CA LEU A 247 -4.48 33.10 26.61
C LEU A 247 -4.12 32.36 27.90
N GLU A 248 -4.49 32.91 29.03
CA GLU A 248 -4.35 32.23 30.31
C GLU A 248 -5.42 32.74 31.31
N GLY A 249 -5.71 31.94 32.32
CA GLY A 249 -6.63 32.31 33.35
C GLY A 249 -6.56 31.39 34.57
N GLU A 250 -7.22 31.84 35.64
CA GLU A 250 -7.38 31.08 36.88
C GLU A 250 -8.84 31.06 37.27
N LEU A 251 -9.31 29.96 37.83
CA LEU A 251 -10.70 29.83 38.32
C LEU A 251 -10.78 28.75 39.41
N VAL A 252 -11.89 28.79 40.16
CA VAL A 252 -12.28 27.73 41.10
C VAL A 252 -13.43 26.96 40.46
N SER A 253 -13.36 25.65 40.41
CA SER A 253 -14.42 24.80 39.87
C SER A 253 -15.67 24.85 40.78
N GLU A 254 -16.76 25.48 40.34
CA GLU A 254 -18.03 25.46 41.08
C GLU A 254 -18.70 24.08 41.07
N GLY A 255 -18.58 23.36 39.96
CA GLY A 255 -19.01 21.97 39.72
C GLY A 255 -17.85 21.07 39.29
N LYS A 256 -18.19 19.87 38.83
CA LYS A 256 -17.16 18.98 38.21
C LYS A 256 -16.84 19.38 36.76
N ASP A 257 -17.82 19.93 36.05
CA ASP A 257 -17.67 20.29 34.63
C ASP A 257 -17.51 21.82 34.52
N ILE A 258 -16.49 22.20 33.75
CA ILE A 258 -16.08 23.59 33.52
C ILE A 258 -16.03 23.80 32.01
N CYS A 259 -16.52 24.93 31.54
CA CYS A 259 -16.40 25.37 30.17
C CYS A 259 -15.59 26.66 30.10
N ILE A 260 -14.65 26.72 29.17
CA ILE A 260 -13.86 27.91 28.81
C ILE A 260 -14.12 28.19 27.33
N GLU A 261 -14.48 29.45 27.04
CA GLU A 261 -14.70 29.93 25.68
C GLU A 261 -13.88 31.19 25.44
N ALA A 262 -13.28 31.31 24.27
CA ALA A 262 -12.49 32.46 23.89
C ALA A 262 -12.48 32.71 22.39
N GLU A 263 -12.44 33.95 21.97
CA GLU A 263 -12.14 34.36 20.60
C GLU A 263 -10.67 34.77 20.49
N ILE A 264 -10.01 34.29 19.42
CA ILE A 264 -8.60 34.57 19.17
C ILE A 264 -8.47 35.17 17.77
N PRO A 265 -8.04 36.45 17.67
CA PRO A 265 -7.86 37.07 16.36
C PRO A 265 -6.64 36.48 15.61
N GLU A 266 -6.76 36.36 14.30
CA GLU A 266 -5.68 36.00 13.40
C GLU A 266 -4.93 34.72 13.82
N VAL A 267 -5.64 33.59 14.02
CA VAL A 267 -5.06 32.32 14.42
C VAL A 267 -4.24 31.68 13.28
N HIS A 268 -3.24 30.89 13.66
CA HIS A 268 -2.57 29.97 12.74
C HIS A 268 -3.44 28.73 12.57
N THR A 269 -3.91 28.52 11.34
CA THR A 269 -4.83 27.42 11.04
C THR A 269 -4.11 26.10 10.83
N TRP A 270 -4.73 25.00 11.26
CA TRP A 270 -4.26 23.65 10.98
C TRP A 270 -4.79 23.14 9.64
N THR A 271 -3.88 22.58 8.82
CA THR A 271 -4.20 21.81 7.61
C THR A 271 -3.16 20.70 7.45
N ALA A 272 -3.43 19.70 6.59
CA ALA A 272 -2.43 18.66 6.30
C ALA A 272 -1.16 19.20 5.59
N GLU A 273 -1.22 20.41 5.03
CA GLU A 273 -0.07 21.08 4.38
C GLU A 273 0.65 22.04 5.32
N THR A 274 -0.05 22.61 6.30
CA THR A 274 0.45 23.55 7.30
C THR A 274 -0.10 23.17 8.68
N PRO A 275 0.49 22.14 9.33
CA PRO A 275 -0.05 21.58 10.58
C PRO A 275 0.32 22.38 11.83
N GLU A 276 -0.28 23.57 11.98
CA GLU A 276 0.00 24.46 13.11
C GLU A 276 -0.82 24.06 14.34
N LEU A 277 -0.11 23.78 15.45
CA LEU A 277 -0.69 23.27 16.69
C LEU A 277 -0.51 24.24 17.83
N TYR A 278 -1.56 24.35 18.65
CA TYR A 278 -1.58 25.00 19.95
C TYR A 278 -1.56 23.94 21.05
N GLU A 279 -1.03 24.28 22.22
CA GLU A 279 -1.10 23.45 23.43
C GLU A 279 -2.01 24.12 24.45
N PHE A 280 -3.04 23.39 24.90
CA PHE A 280 -3.89 23.79 26.00
C PHE A 280 -3.52 23.01 27.26
N THR A 281 -3.09 23.72 28.30
CA THR A 281 -2.61 23.13 29.54
C THR A 281 -3.54 23.56 30.71
N VAL A 282 -3.96 22.59 31.48
CA VAL A 282 -4.71 22.77 32.73
C VAL A 282 -3.79 22.38 33.90
N MET A 283 -3.71 23.22 34.89
CA MET A 283 -2.84 23.07 36.07
C MET A 283 -3.69 23.09 37.34
N THR A 284 -3.56 22.07 38.18
CA THR A 284 -4.02 22.07 39.56
C THR A 284 -2.81 22.16 40.49
N GLU A 285 -3.01 22.14 41.80
CA GLU A 285 -1.88 22.11 42.76
C GLU A 285 -0.89 20.96 42.51
N ASN A 286 -1.41 19.80 42.06
CA ASN A 286 -0.62 18.55 42.01
C ASN A 286 -0.61 17.87 40.63
N GLN A 287 -1.30 18.43 39.62
CA GLN A 287 -1.36 17.87 38.27
C GLN A 287 -1.26 18.96 37.20
N GLU A 288 -0.49 18.67 36.17
CA GLU A 288 -0.47 19.41 34.91
C GLU A 288 -0.87 18.48 33.78
N VAL A 289 -1.91 18.86 33.03
CA VAL A 289 -2.40 18.10 31.87
C VAL A 289 -2.37 19.00 30.65
N THR A 290 -1.83 18.48 29.55
CA THR A 290 -1.78 19.19 28.27
C THR A 290 -2.44 18.36 27.18
N VAL A 291 -3.24 19.01 26.35
CA VAL A 291 -3.73 18.47 25.07
C VAL A 291 -3.36 19.42 23.93
N ARG A 292 -3.28 18.89 22.72
CA ARG A 292 -3.05 19.70 21.52
C ARG A 292 -4.37 20.17 20.92
N CYS A 293 -4.34 21.30 20.23
CA CYS A 293 -5.49 21.89 19.55
C CYS A 293 -5.04 22.49 18.21
N GLY A 294 -5.79 22.25 17.15
CA GLY A 294 -5.62 22.91 15.86
C GLY A 294 -6.88 23.71 15.49
N PHE A 295 -6.69 24.93 15.00
CA PHE A 295 -7.82 25.74 14.52
C PHE A 295 -8.17 25.39 13.10
N ARG A 296 -9.32 24.77 12.89
CA ARG A 296 -9.84 24.40 11.58
C ARG A 296 -11.37 24.35 11.58
N LYS A 297 -11.96 24.53 10.41
CA LYS A 297 -13.39 24.38 10.18
C LYS A 297 -13.64 23.34 9.09
N ILE A 298 -14.41 22.29 9.40
CA ILE A 298 -14.87 21.27 8.45
C ILE A 298 -16.35 21.57 8.19
N GLU A 299 -16.74 21.62 6.93
CA GLU A 299 -18.12 21.91 6.54
C GLU A 299 -18.43 21.31 5.17
N ILE A 300 -19.72 21.01 4.94
CA ILE A 300 -20.23 20.67 3.60
C ILE A 300 -20.88 21.93 3.05
N LYS A 301 -20.35 22.40 1.92
CA LYS A 301 -20.86 23.56 1.20
C LYS A 301 -20.82 23.29 -0.30
N ASP A 302 -21.88 23.66 -1.01
CA ASP A 302 -22.04 23.42 -2.43
C ASP A 302 -21.82 21.92 -2.79
N LYS A 303 -22.31 21.00 -1.92
CA LYS A 303 -22.23 19.54 -2.08
C LYS A 303 -20.79 18.97 -2.03
N ASN A 304 -19.83 19.75 -1.51
CA ASN A 304 -18.46 19.29 -1.28
C ASN A 304 -18.09 19.51 0.18
N PHE A 305 -17.34 18.59 0.76
CA PHE A 305 -16.76 18.88 2.06
C PHE A 305 -15.50 19.74 1.89
N ARG A 306 -15.29 20.62 2.86
CA ARG A 306 -14.22 21.60 2.85
C ARG A 306 -13.49 21.61 4.19
N VAL A 307 -12.19 21.87 4.11
CA VAL A 307 -11.39 22.26 5.28
C VAL A 307 -10.98 23.71 5.08
N ASN A 308 -11.28 24.58 6.04
CA ASN A 308 -10.97 26.01 5.99
C ASN A 308 -11.41 26.66 4.66
N ASN A 309 -12.64 26.36 4.23
CA ASN A 309 -13.26 26.82 2.98
C ASN A 309 -12.64 26.25 1.67
N GLN A 310 -11.61 25.42 1.72
CA GLN A 310 -11.06 24.77 0.52
C GLN A 310 -11.68 23.39 0.32
N VAL A 311 -12.06 23.10 -0.92
CA VAL A 311 -12.42 21.73 -1.33
C VAL A 311 -11.12 20.95 -1.41
N ILE A 312 -10.95 19.97 -0.54
CA ILE A 312 -9.73 19.17 -0.51
C ILE A 312 -9.88 17.87 -1.31
N LEU A 313 -8.75 17.37 -1.79
CA LEU A 313 -8.65 16.07 -2.45
C LEU A 313 -7.86 15.12 -1.57
N LEU A 314 -8.50 14.02 -1.14
CA LEU A 314 -7.87 12.99 -0.33
C LEU A 314 -7.07 12.04 -1.22
N ASN A 315 -5.75 12.10 -1.11
CA ASN A 315 -4.82 11.15 -1.69
C ASN A 315 -4.33 10.26 -0.55
N GLY A 316 -5.10 9.22 -0.23
CA GLY A 316 -4.97 8.47 0.99
C GLY A 316 -4.53 7.03 0.81
N VAL A 317 -4.24 6.39 1.95
CA VAL A 317 -4.03 4.95 2.08
C VAL A 317 -4.83 4.43 3.28
N ASN A 318 -5.24 3.16 3.22
CA ASN A 318 -5.74 2.41 4.36
C ASN A 318 -4.55 1.89 5.18
N HIS A 319 -4.67 1.84 6.49
CA HIS A 319 -3.56 1.50 7.37
C HIS A 319 -4.01 0.64 8.54
N HIS A 320 -3.42 -0.55 8.65
CA HIS A 320 -3.49 -1.42 9.81
C HIS A 320 -2.31 -1.19 10.78
N ASP A 321 -2.50 -1.44 12.08
CA ASP A 321 -1.41 -1.57 13.04
C ASP A 321 -0.76 -2.95 12.89
N TYR A 322 0.40 -3.04 12.23
CA TYR A 322 1.04 -4.33 11.94
C TYR A 322 2.57 -4.27 11.91
N ASN A 323 3.18 -5.38 12.32
CA ASN A 323 4.62 -5.62 12.27
C ASN A 323 4.88 -7.09 11.90
N PRO A 324 5.74 -7.39 10.90
CA PRO A 324 5.96 -8.75 10.42
C PRO A 324 6.58 -9.71 11.46
N ARG A 325 7.13 -9.20 12.56
CA ARG A 325 7.74 -9.99 13.65
C ARG A 325 6.93 -10.00 14.94
N GLU A 326 6.09 -8.99 15.15
CA GLU A 326 5.37 -8.74 16.38
C GLU A 326 3.84 -8.76 16.20
N GLY A 327 3.34 -8.99 14.97
CA GLY A 327 1.91 -8.96 14.66
C GLY A 327 1.30 -7.58 14.88
N ARG A 328 0.26 -7.48 15.70
CA ARG A 328 -0.45 -6.21 15.99
C ARG A 328 0.31 -5.25 16.89
N ARG A 329 1.46 -5.65 17.44
CA ARG A 329 2.30 -4.77 18.24
C ARG A 329 3.14 -3.87 17.34
N VAL A 330 2.89 -2.56 17.38
CA VAL A 330 3.68 -1.53 16.69
C VAL A 330 4.39 -0.62 17.71
N THR A 331 5.58 -0.14 17.38
CA THR A 331 6.34 0.80 18.22
C THR A 331 6.14 2.23 17.75
N ARG A 332 6.49 3.20 18.61
CA ARG A 332 6.47 4.63 18.27
C ARG A 332 7.33 4.95 17.05
N GLU A 333 8.53 4.36 17.02
CA GLU A 333 9.49 4.54 15.91
C GLU A 333 8.93 4.02 14.59
N GLN A 334 8.18 2.91 14.62
CA GLN A 334 7.54 2.36 13.43
C GLN A 334 6.41 3.27 12.94
N MET A 335 5.52 3.71 13.83
CA MET A 335 4.45 4.65 13.50
C MET A 335 5.01 5.95 12.90
N GLU A 336 6.08 6.51 13.50
CA GLU A 336 6.73 7.71 12.99
C GLU A 336 7.36 7.47 11.60
N SER A 337 7.99 6.30 11.40
CA SER A 337 8.55 5.90 10.10
C SER A 337 7.46 5.79 9.02
N ASP A 338 6.32 5.18 9.35
CA ASP A 338 5.19 5.04 8.42
C ASP A 338 4.62 6.41 8.03
N ILE A 339 4.35 7.28 9.00
CA ILE A 339 3.85 8.65 8.76
C ILE A 339 4.84 9.47 7.91
N ARG A 340 6.14 9.39 8.22
CA ARG A 340 7.19 10.06 7.47
C ARG A 340 7.22 9.58 6.03
N LEU A 341 7.13 8.26 5.81
CA LEU A 341 7.11 7.67 4.48
C LEU A 341 5.86 8.09 3.70
N MET A 342 4.68 8.10 4.32
CA MET A 342 3.44 8.61 3.72
C MET A 342 3.65 10.04 3.19
N LYS A 343 4.20 10.94 4.00
CA LYS A 343 4.49 12.33 3.59
C LYS A 343 5.51 12.42 2.45
N GLN A 344 6.55 11.59 2.48
CA GLN A 344 7.56 11.51 1.43
C GLN A 344 6.99 11.05 0.09
N TYR A 345 5.92 10.27 0.12
CA TYR A 345 5.23 9.76 -1.07
C TYR A 345 3.98 10.56 -1.46
N ASN A 346 3.88 11.83 -1.02
CA ASN A 346 2.80 12.76 -1.35
C ASN A 346 1.40 12.37 -0.81
N ILE A 347 1.32 11.41 0.09
CA ILE A 347 0.08 11.02 0.77
C ILE A 347 -0.31 12.14 1.74
N ASN A 348 -1.58 12.55 1.71
CA ASN A 348 -2.12 13.60 2.59
C ASN A 348 -3.22 13.11 3.52
N ALA A 349 -3.63 11.84 3.40
CA ALA A 349 -4.70 11.27 4.20
C ALA A 349 -4.45 9.81 4.57
N VAL A 350 -5.01 9.35 5.68
CA VAL A 350 -5.00 7.95 6.13
C VAL A 350 -6.35 7.57 6.69
N ARG A 351 -6.85 6.37 6.34
CA ARG A 351 -7.98 5.74 7.02
C ARG A 351 -7.45 4.67 7.96
N CYS A 352 -7.82 4.75 9.22
CA CYS A 352 -7.51 3.75 10.23
C CYS A 352 -8.39 2.53 10.01
N SER A 353 -8.00 1.66 9.11
CA SER A 353 -8.73 0.44 8.77
C SER A 353 -8.39 -0.68 9.76
N HIS A 354 -9.32 -1.35 10.43
CA HIS A 354 -10.75 -0.97 10.57
C HIS A 354 -11.04 -0.86 12.05
N TYR A 355 -10.25 -0.04 12.73
CA TYR A 355 -10.28 0.18 14.18
C TYR A 355 -9.44 1.40 14.57
N PRO A 356 -9.68 1.99 15.75
CA PRO A 356 -8.86 3.10 16.23
C PRO A 356 -7.40 2.69 16.44
N ALA A 357 -6.50 3.41 15.78
CA ALA A 357 -5.06 3.20 15.89
C ALA A 357 -4.54 3.46 17.33
N ASN A 358 -3.24 3.23 17.55
CA ASN A 358 -2.59 3.64 18.80
C ASN A 358 -2.72 5.15 19.00
N GLU A 359 -2.95 5.60 20.25
CA GLU A 359 -3.12 7.02 20.60
C GLU A 359 -1.99 7.90 20.01
N TYR A 360 -0.75 7.43 20.05
CA TYR A 360 0.42 8.16 19.54
C TYR A 360 0.41 8.36 18.01
N PHE A 361 -0.28 7.50 17.26
CA PHE A 361 -0.40 7.64 15.80
C PHE A 361 -1.13 8.94 15.41
N TYR A 362 -2.17 9.33 16.16
CA TYR A 362 -2.90 10.57 15.91
C TYR A 362 -2.07 11.81 16.26
N ASP A 363 -1.27 11.74 17.36
CA ASP A 363 -0.31 12.79 17.67
C ASP A 363 0.66 13.07 16.51
N LEU A 364 1.13 12.00 15.85
CA LEU A 364 1.97 12.11 14.67
C LEU A 364 1.20 12.66 13.45
N CYS A 365 -0.04 12.21 13.21
CA CYS A 365 -0.89 12.76 12.15
C CYS A 365 -1.15 14.27 12.33
N ASP A 366 -1.35 14.71 13.57
CA ASP A 366 -1.49 16.14 13.91
C ASP A 366 -0.22 16.93 13.59
N GLU A 367 0.96 16.37 13.91
CA GLU A 367 2.26 17.04 13.80
C GLU A 367 2.83 17.04 12.38
N TYR A 368 2.67 15.93 11.66
CA TYR A 368 3.18 15.79 10.29
C TYR A 368 2.19 16.30 9.23
N GLY A 369 0.93 16.47 9.60
CA GLY A 369 -0.15 16.93 8.74
C GLY A 369 -0.68 15.83 7.82
N LEU A 370 -1.55 14.96 8.37
CA LEU A 370 -2.35 14.01 7.60
C LEU A 370 -3.82 14.18 7.98
N TYR A 371 -4.72 14.16 7.02
CA TYR A 371 -6.14 14.01 7.27
C TYR A 371 -6.44 12.57 7.67
N VAL A 372 -7.26 12.39 8.70
CA VAL A 372 -7.56 11.05 9.25
C VAL A 372 -9.06 10.77 9.14
N ILE A 373 -9.41 9.59 8.65
CA ILE A 373 -10.69 8.94 8.92
C ILE A 373 -10.43 7.97 10.07
N ASP A 374 -10.91 8.30 11.26
CA ASP A 374 -10.84 7.43 12.43
C ASP A 374 -12.05 6.49 12.43
N GLU A 375 -11.81 5.19 12.60
CA GLU A 375 -12.83 4.17 12.40
C GLU A 375 -13.06 3.36 13.67
N ALA A 376 -14.33 3.11 13.97
CA ALA A 376 -14.74 2.31 15.10
C ALA A 376 -14.29 0.84 14.90
N ASP A 377 -13.90 0.19 15.99
CA ASP A 377 -13.50 -1.22 16.02
C ASP A 377 -14.73 -2.12 15.77
N LEU A 378 -15.20 -2.16 14.51
CA LEU A 378 -16.45 -2.79 14.12
C LEU A 378 -16.42 -3.28 12.68
N GLU A 379 -16.46 -4.62 12.53
CA GLU A 379 -16.63 -5.32 11.26
C GLU A 379 -17.34 -6.65 11.47
N CYS A 380 -18.30 -6.97 10.57
CA CYS A 380 -19.13 -8.16 10.63
C CYS A 380 -19.25 -8.86 9.26
N HIS A 381 -18.20 -8.83 8.44
CA HIS A 381 -18.22 -9.24 7.04
C HIS A 381 -18.68 -10.68 6.83
N GLY A 382 -18.26 -11.61 7.70
CA GLY A 382 -18.59 -13.03 7.58
C GLY A 382 -20.09 -13.36 7.64
N PHE A 383 -20.96 -12.45 8.05
CA PHE A 383 -22.41 -12.64 7.96
C PHE A 383 -22.94 -12.58 6.52
N GLU A 384 -22.23 -11.95 5.59
CA GLU A 384 -22.58 -11.97 4.18
C GLU A 384 -22.52 -13.40 3.61
N TRP A 385 -21.47 -14.14 3.98
CA TRP A 385 -21.23 -15.52 3.51
C TRP A 385 -22.19 -16.58 4.06
N VAL A 386 -22.92 -16.25 5.13
CA VAL A 386 -24.03 -17.09 5.62
C VAL A 386 -25.40 -16.57 5.17
N GLU A 387 -25.41 -15.68 4.17
CA GLU A 387 -26.62 -15.10 3.55
C GLU A 387 -27.55 -14.39 4.56
N ASN A 388 -26.98 -13.81 5.62
CA ASN A 388 -27.72 -13.06 6.65
C ASN A 388 -26.92 -11.85 7.12
N TYR A 389 -26.57 -10.97 6.19
CA TYR A 389 -25.61 -9.87 6.39
C TYR A 389 -26.02 -8.86 7.47
N THR A 390 -27.31 -8.67 7.71
CA THR A 390 -27.82 -7.76 8.74
C THR A 390 -28.10 -8.45 10.11
N TRP A 391 -27.69 -9.71 10.28
CA TRP A 391 -28.08 -10.56 11.43
C TRP A 391 -27.95 -9.84 12.79
N ILE A 392 -26.77 -9.35 13.12
CA ILE A 392 -26.56 -8.62 14.39
C ILE A 392 -26.64 -7.10 14.22
N THR A 393 -26.47 -6.60 13.00
CA THR A 393 -26.48 -5.18 12.66
C THR A 393 -27.88 -4.56 12.78
N ASP A 394 -28.94 -5.33 12.51
CA ASP A 394 -30.35 -4.91 12.64
C ASP A 394 -31.08 -5.60 13.81
N ASP A 395 -30.34 -6.17 14.77
CA ASP A 395 -30.85 -6.69 16.03
C ASP A 395 -30.58 -5.67 17.17
N GLU A 396 -31.66 -5.02 17.65
CA GLU A 396 -31.58 -3.98 18.70
C GLU A 396 -30.89 -4.47 19.98
N THR A 397 -30.83 -5.78 20.23
CA THR A 397 -30.16 -6.33 21.43
C THR A 397 -28.65 -6.15 21.39
N TRP A 398 -28.03 -5.87 20.21
CA TRP A 398 -26.62 -5.58 20.01
C TRP A 398 -26.30 -4.09 20.04
N LYS A 399 -27.31 -3.22 20.17
CA LYS A 399 -27.16 -1.75 20.12
C LYS A 399 -26.04 -1.23 21.02
N ASP A 400 -26.00 -1.69 22.29
CA ASP A 400 -25.02 -1.19 23.26
C ASP A 400 -23.58 -1.54 22.86
N ALA A 401 -23.37 -2.69 22.20
CA ALA A 401 -22.06 -3.10 21.70
C ALA A 401 -21.57 -2.20 20.54
N TYR A 402 -22.46 -1.79 19.62
CA TYR A 402 -22.17 -0.86 18.53
C TYR A 402 -21.87 0.55 19.04
N VAL A 403 -22.74 1.05 19.90
CA VAL A 403 -22.64 2.41 20.44
C VAL A 403 -21.41 2.58 21.34
N ASP A 404 -21.09 1.58 22.22
CA ASP A 404 -19.90 1.66 23.10
C ASP A 404 -18.61 1.81 22.30
N ARG A 405 -18.48 1.12 21.15
CA ARG A 405 -17.30 1.20 20.27
C ARG A 405 -17.13 2.61 19.69
N SER A 406 -18.20 3.16 19.12
CA SER A 406 -18.20 4.52 18.55
C SER A 406 -17.98 5.61 19.60
N VAL A 407 -18.67 5.52 20.73
CA VAL A 407 -18.54 6.49 21.83
C VAL A 407 -17.13 6.50 22.42
N ARG A 408 -16.49 5.31 22.59
CA ARG A 408 -15.13 5.22 23.13
C ARG A 408 -14.11 5.80 22.17
N MET A 409 -14.25 5.54 20.87
CA MET A 409 -13.40 6.12 19.83
C MET A 409 -13.49 7.66 19.90
N VAL A 410 -14.68 8.21 19.75
CA VAL A 410 -14.87 9.68 19.74
C VAL A 410 -14.38 10.32 21.04
N LYS A 411 -14.70 9.78 22.21
CA LYS A 411 -14.25 10.34 23.49
C LYS A 411 -12.73 10.33 23.63
N ARG A 412 -12.05 9.28 23.16
CA ARG A 412 -10.59 9.16 23.21
C ARG A 412 -9.91 10.18 22.30
N ASP A 413 -10.39 10.30 21.05
CA ASP A 413 -9.62 10.91 19.95
C ASP A 413 -10.11 12.30 19.52
N ARG A 414 -11.20 12.82 20.08
CA ARG A 414 -11.87 14.07 19.67
C ARG A 414 -11.01 15.35 19.72
N ASN A 415 -9.85 15.34 20.38
CA ASN A 415 -8.96 16.50 20.43
C ASN A 415 -8.01 16.61 19.23
N HIS A 416 -7.88 15.54 18.41
CA HIS A 416 -6.97 15.52 17.27
C HIS A 416 -7.53 16.34 16.09
N PRO A 417 -6.87 17.43 15.67
CA PRO A 417 -7.32 18.21 14.52
C PRO A 417 -7.16 17.47 13.20
N SER A 418 -6.29 16.47 13.11
CA SER A 418 -6.11 15.61 11.94
C SER A 418 -7.37 14.82 11.58
N ILE A 419 -8.16 14.40 12.57
CA ILE A 419 -9.38 13.64 12.33
C ILE A 419 -10.43 14.55 11.71
N ILE A 420 -10.87 14.21 10.49
CA ILE A 420 -11.86 14.95 9.71
C ILE A 420 -13.20 14.22 9.60
N MET A 421 -13.20 12.91 9.78
CA MET A 421 -14.40 12.07 9.74
C MET A 421 -14.34 11.01 10.83
N TRP A 422 -15.51 10.72 11.43
CA TRP A 422 -15.76 9.57 12.28
C TRP A 422 -16.39 8.48 11.44
N SER A 423 -15.73 7.35 11.26
CA SER A 423 -16.27 6.19 10.58
C SER A 423 -16.86 5.20 11.59
N MET A 424 -18.05 4.72 11.30
CA MET A 424 -18.79 3.86 12.22
C MET A 424 -18.34 2.38 12.17
N GLY A 425 -17.51 2.02 11.21
CA GLY A 425 -17.01 0.66 11.02
C GLY A 425 -16.79 0.33 9.55
N ASN A 426 -16.54 -0.96 9.28
CA ASN A 426 -16.33 -1.53 7.96
C ASN A 426 -17.38 -2.61 7.67
N GLU A 427 -17.57 -3.00 6.47
CA GLU A 427 -18.30 -4.12 5.85
C GLU A 427 -19.21 -4.94 6.80
N SER A 428 -20.32 -4.33 7.23
CA SER A 428 -21.23 -4.87 8.25
C SER A 428 -22.70 -4.66 7.91
N ALA A 429 -23.05 -4.47 6.62
CA ALA A 429 -24.37 -4.05 6.18
C ALA A 429 -24.85 -2.78 6.90
N PHE A 430 -26.13 -2.46 6.85
CA PHE A 430 -26.71 -1.28 7.52
C PHE A 430 -28.00 -1.63 8.24
N GLY A 431 -28.14 -1.18 9.50
CA GLY A 431 -29.30 -1.48 10.33
C GLY A 431 -29.50 -0.49 11.47
N CYS A 432 -30.41 -0.84 12.40
CA CYS A 432 -30.80 0.01 13.51
C CYS A 432 -29.62 0.39 14.41
N ASN A 433 -28.60 -0.45 14.55
CA ASN A 433 -27.46 -0.23 15.43
C ASN A 433 -26.53 0.86 14.89
N PHE A 434 -26.32 0.93 13.57
CA PHE A 434 -25.57 2.03 12.93
C PHE A 434 -26.31 3.38 13.02
N ARG A 435 -27.64 3.39 12.93
CA ARG A 435 -28.43 4.62 13.19
C ARG A 435 -28.19 5.15 14.60
N SER A 436 -28.19 4.25 15.58
CA SER A 436 -27.92 4.60 16.98
C SER A 436 -26.48 5.05 17.21
N ALA A 437 -25.51 4.44 16.53
CA ALA A 437 -24.10 4.85 16.58
C ALA A 437 -23.91 6.25 15.99
N ALA A 438 -24.51 6.53 14.83
CA ALA A 438 -24.47 7.87 14.22
C ALA A 438 -25.03 8.97 15.12
N GLU A 439 -26.18 8.69 15.78
CA GLU A 439 -26.78 9.61 16.74
C GLU A 439 -25.82 9.87 17.91
N ALA A 440 -25.27 8.83 18.52
CA ALA A 440 -24.34 8.93 19.63
C ALA A 440 -23.04 9.69 19.28
N ILE A 441 -22.52 9.50 18.07
CA ILE A 441 -21.35 10.26 17.57
C ILE A 441 -21.69 11.75 17.51
N ARG A 442 -22.81 12.12 16.89
CA ARG A 442 -23.22 13.52 16.73
C ARG A 442 -23.55 14.23 18.07
N GLU A 443 -24.04 13.49 19.06
CA GLU A 443 -24.22 14.04 20.40
C GLU A 443 -22.88 14.39 21.08
N LEU A 444 -21.81 13.69 20.75
CA LEU A 444 -20.49 13.92 21.33
C LEU A 444 -19.65 14.94 20.54
N ASP A 445 -19.78 14.92 19.22
CA ASP A 445 -19.01 15.78 18.32
C ASP A 445 -19.78 16.08 17.02
N ASP A 446 -20.17 17.32 16.85
CA ASP A 446 -20.84 17.87 15.67
C ASP A 446 -19.87 18.63 14.73
N THR A 447 -18.57 18.60 15.01
CA THR A 447 -17.54 19.34 14.26
C THR A 447 -16.88 18.53 13.16
N ARG A 448 -17.15 17.22 13.08
CA ARG A 448 -16.61 16.29 12.08
C ARG A 448 -17.74 15.57 11.36
N LEU A 449 -17.42 15.05 10.17
CA LEU A 449 -18.38 14.32 9.35
C LEU A 449 -18.51 12.87 9.83
N VAL A 450 -19.70 12.31 9.67
CA VAL A 450 -19.96 10.87 9.91
C VAL A 450 -19.83 10.11 8.60
N HIS A 451 -19.03 9.04 8.63
CA HIS A 451 -18.72 8.18 7.50
C HIS A 451 -19.11 6.73 7.80
N TYR A 452 -19.55 6.01 6.79
CA TYR A 452 -19.67 4.55 6.77
C TYR A 452 -20.05 4.10 5.34
N GLU A 453 -19.26 3.20 4.75
CA GLU A 453 -19.50 2.72 3.39
C GLU A 453 -20.77 1.88 3.31
N GLY A 454 -21.04 1.00 4.30
CA GLY A 454 -22.22 0.14 4.33
C GLY A 454 -23.57 0.88 4.41
N ASP A 455 -23.58 2.19 4.65
CA ASP A 455 -24.79 3.03 4.46
C ASP A 455 -24.99 3.36 2.98
N PHE A 456 -25.25 2.33 2.17
CA PHE A 456 -25.41 2.42 0.71
C PHE A 456 -26.45 3.46 0.25
N GLU A 457 -27.38 3.82 1.09
CA GLU A 457 -28.38 4.86 0.82
C GLU A 457 -27.90 6.24 1.30
N ALA A 458 -26.77 6.31 1.99
CA ALA A 458 -26.26 7.48 2.68
C ALA A 458 -27.36 8.12 3.57
N GLU A 459 -28.05 7.29 4.33
CA GLU A 459 -29.20 7.70 5.15
C GLU A 459 -28.72 8.58 6.32
N VAL A 460 -27.71 8.12 7.04
CA VAL A 460 -27.19 8.81 8.22
C VAL A 460 -25.80 9.40 8.05
N THR A 461 -25.06 9.00 7.03
CA THR A 461 -23.71 9.51 6.76
C THR A 461 -23.72 10.89 6.10
N ASP A 462 -22.69 11.69 6.31
CA ASP A 462 -22.56 13.04 5.72
C ASP A 462 -21.91 12.98 4.32
N VAL A 463 -21.18 11.92 4.03
CA VAL A 463 -20.56 11.65 2.73
C VAL A 463 -21.13 10.35 2.14
N TYR A 464 -21.21 10.28 0.81
CA TYR A 464 -21.46 9.02 0.12
C TYR A 464 -20.14 8.32 -0.10
N SER A 465 -19.97 7.15 0.49
CA SER A 465 -18.75 6.37 0.38
C SER A 465 -18.98 5.09 -0.44
N THR A 466 -17.95 4.64 -1.14
CA THR A 466 -17.95 3.38 -1.88
C THR A 466 -16.58 2.73 -1.84
N MET A 467 -16.53 1.41 -2.10
CA MET A 467 -15.31 0.63 -2.27
C MET A 467 -15.21 0.14 -3.71
N TYR A 468 -13.99 0.12 -4.24
CA TYR A 468 -13.63 -0.46 -5.55
C TYR A 468 -14.58 -0.13 -6.71
N THR A 469 -15.26 1.01 -6.65
CA THR A 469 -16.17 1.43 -7.71
C THR A 469 -15.42 1.60 -9.02
N ARG A 470 -15.86 0.87 -10.04
CA ARG A 470 -15.29 0.92 -11.38
C ARG A 470 -15.44 2.31 -12.01
N LEU A 471 -14.54 2.71 -12.89
CA LEU A 471 -14.53 4.06 -13.51
C LEU A 471 -15.87 4.47 -14.12
N LYS A 472 -16.63 3.51 -14.68
CA LYS A 472 -17.97 3.77 -15.20
C LYS A 472 -18.93 4.22 -14.10
N GLY A 473 -18.99 3.46 -12.98
CA GLY A 473 -19.83 3.81 -11.83
C GLY A 473 -19.38 5.12 -11.19
N LEU A 474 -18.06 5.31 -11.07
CA LEU A 474 -17.49 6.55 -10.54
C LEU A 474 -17.91 7.77 -11.37
N LYS A 475 -17.99 7.65 -12.70
CA LYS A 475 -18.51 8.70 -13.58
C LYS A 475 -19.99 8.99 -13.31
N GLU A 476 -20.81 7.98 -13.10
CA GLU A 476 -22.24 8.17 -12.77
C GLU A 476 -22.41 8.90 -11.43
N ILE A 477 -21.59 8.56 -10.44
CA ILE A 477 -21.52 9.30 -9.17
C ILE A 477 -21.07 10.75 -9.42
N ALA A 478 -19.98 10.94 -10.17
CA ALA A 478 -19.42 12.26 -10.45
C ALA A 478 -20.41 13.21 -11.12
N GLU A 479 -21.27 12.69 -11.98
CA GLU A 479 -22.31 13.44 -12.70
C GLU A 479 -23.61 13.61 -11.87
N TYR A 480 -23.57 13.31 -10.57
CA TYR A 480 -24.70 13.42 -9.64
C TYR A 480 -25.92 12.55 -10.01
N GLN A 481 -25.71 11.45 -10.68
CA GLN A 481 -26.77 10.51 -11.02
C GLN A 481 -27.12 9.58 -9.84
N ILE A 482 -26.17 9.40 -8.93
CA ILE A 482 -26.30 8.54 -7.74
C ILE A 482 -26.09 9.40 -6.51
N LYS A 483 -27.01 9.34 -5.51
CA LYS A 483 -26.92 10.04 -4.21
C LYS A 483 -26.48 11.51 -4.34
N GLY A 484 -27.13 12.26 -5.24
CA GLY A 484 -26.67 13.55 -5.81
C GLY A 484 -26.41 14.71 -4.83
N ASP A 485 -26.79 14.61 -3.55
CA ASP A 485 -26.67 15.72 -2.59
C ASP A 485 -25.41 15.67 -1.72
N LYS A 486 -24.67 14.54 -1.70
CA LYS A 486 -23.52 14.34 -0.82
C LYS A 486 -22.21 14.31 -1.62
N PRO A 487 -21.10 14.81 -1.01
CA PRO A 487 -19.77 14.58 -1.56
C PRO A 487 -19.46 13.08 -1.58
N HIS A 488 -18.55 12.67 -2.47
CA HIS A 488 -18.16 11.27 -2.58
C HIS A 488 -16.70 11.07 -2.15
N VAL A 489 -16.48 10.01 -1.39
CA VAL A 489 -15.15 9.51 -1.01
C VAL A 489 -15.08 8.02 -1.33
N MET A 490 -14.03 7.55 -1.98
CA MET A 490 -13.80 6.13 -2.17
C MET A 490 -12.90 5.62 -1.03
N CYS A 491 -13.49 4.98 -0.01
CA CYS A 491 -12.73 4.56 1.17
C CYS A 491 -11.76 3.41 0.87
N GLU A 492 -11.95 2.67 -0.24
CA GLU A 492 -11.01 1.68 -0.73
C GLU A 492 -10.98 1.64 -2.25
N TYR A 493 -9.77 1.66 -2.84
CA TYR A 493 -9.57 1.46 -4.27
C TYR A 493 -8.15 1.01 -4.58
N GLY A 494 -7.91 0.54 -5.81
CA GLY A 494 -6.58 0.22 -6.28
C GLY A 494 -5.91 -0.88 -5.45
N HIS A 495 -6.62 -1.99 -5.24
CA HIS A 495 -6.14 -3.14 -4.45
C HIS A 495 -4.73 -3.54 -4.86
N ALA A 496 -3.75 -3.41 -3.96
CA ALA A 496 -2.33 -3.45 -4.26
C ALA A 496 -1.72 -4.86 -4.17
N MET A 497 -2.54 -5.88 -4.27
CA MET A 497 -2.12 -7.28 -4.15
C MET A 497 -1.10 -7.66 -5.22
N GLY A 498 0.11 -8.02 -4.79
CA GLY A 498 1.21 -8.47 -5.64
C GLY A 498 1.75 -7.40 -6.58
N ASN A 499 1.94 -7.75 -7.86
CA ASN A 499 2.40 -6.81 -8.89
C ASN A 499 1.23 -5.94 -9.36
N GLY A 500 1.13 -4.76 -8.79
CA GLY A 500 0.06 -3.78 -9.03
C GLY A 500 0.11 -2.65 -7.98
N PRO A 501 -0.95 -1.82 -7.93
CA PRO A 501 -2.08 -1.78 -8.87
C PRO A 501 -1.76 -1.01 -10.16
N GLY A 502 -2.32 -1.46 -11.27
CA GLY A 502 -2.32 -0.71 -12.53
C GLY A 502 -3.52 0.21 -12.66
N GLY A 503 -3.46 1.16 -13.60
CA GLY A 503 -4.60 2.02 -13.94
C GLY A 503 -4.92 3.15 -12.96
N LEU A 504 -4.14 3.38 -11.92
CA LEU A 504 -4.39 4.41 -10.88
C LEU A 504 -4.50 5.82 -11.46
N LYS A 505 -3.78 6.11 -12.55
CA LYS A 505 -3.84 7.42 -13.19
C LYS A 505 -5.26 7.77 -13.67
N ALA A 506 -6.04 6.81 -14.15
CA ALA A 506 -7.39 7.05 -14.61
C ALA A 506 -8.32 7.48 -13.46
N TYR A 507 -8.15 6.90 -12.27
CA TYR A 507 -8.86 7.34 -11.06
C TYR A 507 -8.47 8.76 -10.65
N GLN A 508 -7.16 9.04 -10.61
CA GLN A 508 -6.68 10.38 -10.24
C GLN A 508 -7.16 11.46 -11.22
N ASP A 509 -7.20 11.14 -12.51
CA ASP A 509 -7.75 12.05 -13.53
C ASP A 509 -9.25 12.33 -13.29
N MET A 510 -10.01 11.32 -12.86
CA MET A 510 -11.42 11.48 -12.48
C MET A 510 -11.57 12.38 -11.24
N TYR A 511 -10.78 12.14 -10.19
CA TYR A 511 -10.79 12.95 -8.97
C TYR A 511 -10.44 14.43 -9.26
N ARG A 512 -9.43 14.68 -10.07
CA ARG A 512 -9.05 16.05 -10.47
C ARG A 512 -10.09 16.73 -11.36
N LYS A 513 -10.82 15.95 -12.16
CA LYS A 513 -11.83 16.47 -13.09
C LYS A 513 -13.15 16.86 -12.42
N TYR A 514 -13.61 16.06 -11.47
CA TYR A 514 -14.95 16.17 -10.88
C TYR A 514 -14.87 16.55 -9.41
N LYS A 515 -15.27 17.76 -9.06
CA LYS A 515 -15.21 18.27 -7.66
C LYS A 515 -15.96 17.43 -6.63
N ARG A 516 -17.04 16.73 -7.06
CA ARG A 516 -17.78 15.85 -6.17
C ARG A 516 -16.97 14.66 -5.69
N LEU A 517 -16.04 14.18 -6.51
CA LEU A 517 -15.15 13.08 -6.17
C LEU A 517 -13.98 13.64 -5.37
N GLN A 518 -14.02 13.47 -4.05
CA GLN A 518 -13.03 14.07 -3.17
C GLN A 518 -11.90 13.11 -2.80
N GLY A 519 -11.54 12.21 -3.73
CA GLY A 519 -10.43 11.29 -3.64
C GLY A 519 -10.78 9.97 -3.01
N GLY A 520 -9.77 9.28 -2.52
CA GLY A 520 -9.92 7.95 -1.93
C GLY A 520 -8.66 7.46 -1.25
N PHE A 521 -8.79 6.24 -0.71
CA PHE A 521 -7.77 5.57 0.08
C PHE A 521 -7.39 4.27 -0.62
N LEU A 522 -6.11 4.15 -1.02
CA LEU A 522 -5.60 2.95 -1.65
C LEU A 522 -5.60 1.80 -0.64
N TRP A 523 -6.04 0.62 -1.02
CA TRP A 523 -5.95 -0.59 -0.24
C TRP A 523 -4.68 -1.33 -0.64
N GLU A 524 -3.71 -1.54 0.24
CA GLU A 524 -3.49 -0.90 1.52
C GLU A 524 -2.02 -0.50 1.72
N TRP A 525 -1.61 -0.12 2.96
CA TRP A 525 -0.30 0.47 3.22
C TRP A 525 0.85 -0.52 3.07
N TYR A 526 0.77 -1.71 3.67
CA TYR A 526 1.85 -2.71 3.55
C TYR A 526 1.32 -4.15 3.66
N ASP A 527 2.08 -5.08 3.08
CA ASP A 527 1.82 -6.52 3.17
C ASP A 527 1.86 -7.03 4.62
N HIS A 528 0.94 -7.91 4.99
CA HIS A 528 0.86 -8.53 6.32
C HIS A 528 1.57 -9.90 6.41
N GLY A 529 2.64 -10.09 5.67
CA GLY A 529 3.45 -11.30 5.73
C GLY A 529 4.19 -11.46 7.06
N ILE A 530 4.15 -12.66 7.64
CA ILE A 530 4.86 -13.00 8.89
C ILE A 530 6.29 -13.40 8.59
N TYR A 531 7.26 -12.63 9.07
CA TYR A 531 8.68 -12.95 8.91
C TYR A 531 9.05 -14.29 9.53
N THR A 532 9.73 -15.13 8.75
CA THR A 532 10.09 -16.49 9.13
C THR A 532 11.53 -16.79 8.74
N GLU A 533 12.27 -17.45 9.66
CA GLU A 533 13.60 -18.01 9.42
C GLU A 533 13.53 -19.52 9.63
N GLU A 534 13.66 -20.30 8.57
CA GLU A 534 13.65 -21.76 8.62
C GLU A 534 14.78 -22.34 7.75
N LYS A 535 15.66 -23.15 8.33
CA LYS A 535 16.74 -23.85 7.61
C LYS A 535 17.59 -22.92 6.70
N ASP A 536 18.00 -21.78 7.26
CA ASP A 536 18.79 -20.72 6.58
C ASP A 536 18.03 -19.95 5.48
N LYS A 537 16.70 -20.14 5.34
CA LYS A 537 15.82 -19.37 4.47
C LYS A 537 15.14 -18.28 5.26
N LYS A 538 15.09 -17.07 4.70
CA LYS A 538 14.39 -15.91 5.23
C LYS A 538 13.30 -15.53 4.25
N TYR A 539 12.06 -15.49 4.70
CA TYR A 539 10.90 -15.23 3.87
C TYR A 539 9.72 -14.79 4.72
N TYR A 540 8.61 -14.45 4.07
CA TYR A 540 7.37 -14.13 4.73
C TYR A 540 6.34 -15.22 4.49
N LYS A 541 5.63 -15.62 5.56
CA LYS A 541 4.47 -16.52 5.50
C LYS A 541 3.19 -15.70 5.40
N TYR A 542 2.21 -16.25 4.70
CA TYR A 542 0.88 -15.71 4.53
C TYR A 542 -0.17 -16.79 4.85
N GLY A 543 -1.47 -16.50 4.71
CA GLY A 543 -2.56 -17.42 5.01
C GLY A 543 -2.42 -18.78 4.32
N GLY A 544 -2.76 -19.86 5.03
CA GLY A 544 -2.59 -21.24 4.59
C GLY A 544 -1.19 -21.84 4.87
N ASN A 545 -0.15 -21.00 5.06
CA ASN A 545 1.20 -21.49 5.31
C ASN A 545 1.40 -22.13 6.69
N TYR A 546 0.45 -21.97 7.59
CA TYR A 546 0.43 -22.57 8.92
C TYR A 546 -0.50 -23.79 9.01
N GLY A 547 -1.09 -24.20 7.87
CA GLY A 547 -2.12 -25.24 7.82
C GLY A 547 -3.46 -24.79 8.38
N ASP A 548 -3.68 -23.49 8.43
CA ASP A 548 -4.91 -22.83 8.81
C ASP A 548 -5.99 -23.06 7.73
N PHE A 549 -7.22 -23.36 8.21
CA PHE A 549 -8.39 -23.62 7.37
C PHE A 549 -9.68 -23.29 8.17
N PRO A 550 -10.66 -22.58 7.58
CA PRO A 550 -10.60 -21.91 6.25
C PRO A 550 -9.52 -20.81 6.21
N THR A 551 -9.12 -20.40 5.01
CA THR A 551 -8.14 -19.33 4.81
C THR A 551 -8.37 -18.63 3.47
N ASN A 552 -8.09 -17.33 3.40
CA ASN A 552 -8.09 -16.55 2.16
C ASN A 552 -6.69 -16.50 1.49
N GLY A 553 -5.72 -17.33 1.97
CA GLY A 553 -4.41 -17.47 1.34
C GLY A 553 -3.57 -16.20 1.37
N ASN A 554 -3.11 -15.76 0.22
CA ASN A 554 -2.23 -14.59 0.12
C ASN A 554 -2.99 -13.24 0.02
N PHE A 555 -4.28 -13.17 0.34
CA PHE A 555 -5.00 -11.89 0.39
C PHE A 555 -4.41 -10.93 1.42
N CYS A 556 -3.79 -11.42 2.49
CA CYS A 556 -3.04 -10.57 3.43
C CYS A 556 -1.71 -10.01 2.87
N ILE A 557 -1.41 -10.23 1.59
CA ILE A 557 -0.25 -9.68 0.87
C ILE A 557 -0.79 -8.74 -0.21
N ASP A 558 -1.37 -7.66 0.21
CA ASP A 558 -2.12 -6.71 -0.61
C ASP A 558 -1.71 -5.25 -0.35
N GLY A 559 -0.53 -5.08 0.27
CA GLY A 559 0.08 -3.80 0.56
C GLY A 559 0.84 -3.19 -0.62
N ILE A 560 0.85 -1.85 -0.68
CA ILE A 560 1.66 -1.10 -1.62
C ILE A 560 3.14 -1.01 -1.19
N LEU A 561 3.45 -1.42 0.04
CA LEU A 561 4.79 -1.67 0.57
C LEU A 561 4.96 -3.15 0.87
N MET A 562 6.19 -3.63 0.72
CA MET A 562 6.58 -4.97 1.21
C MET A 562 6.46 -5.04 2.75
N PRO A 563 6.42 -6.25 3.34
CA PRO A 563 6.25 -6.38 4.80
C PRO A 563 7.32 -5.66 5.64
N ASP A 564 8.53 -5.48 5.09
CA ASP A 564 9.63 -4.74 5.73
C ASP A 564 9.60 -3.24 5.46
N ARG A 565 8.53 -2.73 4.82
CA ARG A 565 8.33 -1.34 4.43
C ARG A 565 9.18 -0.87 3.24
N THR A 566 9.80 -1.78 2.52
CA THR A 566 10.43 -1.45 1.23
C THR A 566 9.32 -1.03 0.23
N PRO A 567 9.44 0.13 -0.42
CA PRO A 567 8.47 0.56 -1.42
C PRO A 567 8.41 -0.40 -2.60
N SER A 568 7.22 -0.81 -3.00
CA SER A 568 7.00 -1.58 -4.22
C SER A 568 7.08 -0.67 -5.46
N PRO A 569 7.20 -1.22 -6.67
CA PRO A 569 7.04 -0.45 -7.91
C PRO A 569 5.69 0.31 -7.97
N GLY A 570 4.62 -0.27 -7.43
CA GLY A 570 3.32 0.36 -7.32
C GLY A 570 3.33 1.62 -6.43
N MET A 571 4.14 1.63 -5.36
CA MET A 571 4.30 2.80 -4.50
C MET A 571 5.02 3.94 -5.20
N GLU A 572 6.07 3.64 -5.98
CA GLU A 572 6.75 4.64 -6.80
C GLU A 572 5.80 5.24 -7.85
N GLU A 573 4.97 4.41 -8.46
CA GLU A 573 3.91 4.82 -9.40
C GLU A 573 2.90 5.74 -8.73
N TYR A 574 2.37 5.33 -7.56
CA TYR A 574 1.38 6.10 -6.79
C TYR A 574 1.91 7.49 -6.42
N LYS A 575 3.16 7.58 -5.91
CA LYS A 575 3.84 8.86 -5.61
C LYS A 575 3.75 9.85 -6.76
N GLN A 576 4.04 9.39 -7.97
CA GLN A 576 4.06 10.25 -9.15
C GLN A 576 2.66 10.66 -9.62
N ILE A 577 1.68 9.77 -9.45
CA ILE A 577 0.28 10.01 -9.87
C ILE A 577 -0.38 11.05 -8.97
N ILE A 578 -0.25 10.91 -7.64
CA ILE A 578 -0.90 11.78 -6.67
C ILE A 578 -0.14 13.08 -6.38
N ALA A 579 1.06 13.24 -6.93
CA ALA A 579 1.88 14.43 -6.70
C ALA A 579 1.07 15.73 -6.86
N PRO A 580 1.23 16.71 -5.94
CA PRO A 580 0.41 17.92 -5.94
C PRO A 580 0.84 18.95 -7.00
N VAL A 581 1.63 18.53 -7.98
CA VAL A 581 2.08 19.34 -9.10
C VAL A 581 1.94 18.57 -10.41
N GLU A 582 1.37 19.19 -11.41
CA GLU A 582 1.34 18.66 -12.77
C GLU A 582 2.11 19.57 -13.72
N ILE A 583 2.89 18.96 -14.60
CA ILE A 583 3.66 19.70 -15.62
C ILE A 583 3.36 19.08 -16.98
N THR A 584 3.01 19.91 -17.94
CA THR A 584 2.75 19.51 -19.33
C THR A 584 3.51 20.40 -20.32
N ALA A 585 3.77 19.86 -21.51
CA ALA A 585 4.36 20.62 -22.60
C ALA A 585 3.38 21.68 -23.11
N VAL A 586 3.90 22.85 -23.53
CA VAL A 586 3.15 23.83 -24.30
C VAL A 586 3.35 23.53 -25.78
N GLU A 587 2.26 23.24 -26.48
CA GLU A 587 2.28 22.87 -27.90
C GLU A 587 3.07 23.90 -28.75
N GLY A 588 3.96 23.40 -29.61
CA GLY A 588 4.79 24.21 -30.49
C GLY A 588 5.93 24.97 -29.79
N SER A 589 6.23 24.68 -28.53
CA SER A 589 7.34 25.32 -27.78
C SER A 589 8.29 24.29 -27.20
N MET A 590 9.60 24.51 -27.41
CA MET A 590 10.64 23.65 -26.81
C MET A 590 11.09 24.12 -25.41
N ASN A 591 10.72 25.32 -25.00
CA ASN A 591 11.19 25.95 -23.76
C ASN A 591 10.07 26.47 -22.86
N LYS A 592 8.81 26.20 -23.20
CA LYS A 592 7.66 26.57 -22.35
C LYS A 592 6.98 25.32 -21.82
N ILE A 593 6.68 25.37 -20.54
CA ILE A 593 5.90 24.34 -19.83
C ILE A 593 4.68 24.99 -19.20
N GLN A 594 3.59 24.26 -19.10
CA GLN A 594 2.47 24.61 -18.25
C GLN A 594 2.63 23.85 -16.94
N ILE A 595 2.66 24.57 -15.82
CA ILE A 595 2.66 24.01 -14.50
C ILE A 595 1.34 24.31 -13.81
N ARG A 596 0.79 23.33 -13.11
CA ARG A 596 -0.44 23.44 -12.32
C ARG A 596 -0.18 23.01 -10.89
N ASN A 597 -0.66 23.83 -9.95
CA ASN A 597 -0.59 23.57 -8.52
C ASN A 597 -1.88 22.87 -8.07
N TYR A 598 -1.77 21.70 -7.45
CA TYR A 598 -2.86 20.95 -6.85
C TYR A 598 -2.78 20.92 -5.31
N TYR A 599 -1.82 21.66 -4.71
CA TYR A 599 -1.91 21.93 -3.28
C TYR A 599 -3.19 22.72 -2.97
N ASP A 600 -3.75 22.47 -1.80
CA ASP A 600 -4.97 23.13 -1.36
C ASP A 600 -4.65 24.48 -0.69
N PHE A 601 -3.48 24.61 -0.05
CA PHE A 601 -3.07 25.77 0.74
C PHE A 601 -1.69 26.32 0.37
N LEU A 602 -0.76 25.46 -0.08
CA LEU A 602 0.63 25.87 -0.35
C LEU A 602 0.81 26.45 -1.77
N ASN A 603 1.51 27.58 -1.83
CA ASN A 603 2.03 28.13 -3.09
C ASN A 603 3.27 27.32 -3.52
N LEU A 604 3.51 27.18 -4.82
CA LEU A 604 4.70 26.48 -5.33
C LEU A 604 6.02 27.23 -5.09
N ASP A 605 6.02 28.43 -4.50
CA ASP A 605 7.23 29.12 -4.04
C ASP A 605 7.97 28.39 -2.90
N THR A 606 7.30 27.41 -2.28
CA THR A 606 7.87 26.44 -1.33
C THR A 606 8.66 25.32 -2.03
N THR A 607 8.72 25.33 -3.36
CA THR A 607 9.39 24.31 -4.17
C THR A 607 10.48 24.93 -5.08
N THR A 608 11.37 24.08 -5.59
CA THR A 608 12.36 24.41 -6.61
C THR A 608 12.14 23.50 -7.81
N LEU A 609 12.09 24.05 -9.01
CA LEU A 609 12.01 23.28 -10.24
C LEU A 609 13.40 23.17 -10.86
N TYR A 610 13.92 21.95 -10.94
CA TYR A 610 15.12 21.60 -11.70
C TYR A 610 14.71 21.16 -13.10
N TRP A 611 15.50 21.55 -14.10
CA TRP A 611 15.29 21.14 -15.48
C TRP A 611 16.60 20.72 -16.13
N GLU A 612 16.54 19.71 -16.98
CA GLU A 612 17.66 19.22 -17.78
C GLU A 612 17.20 18.93 -19.20
N VAL A 613 17.94 19.39 -20.18
CA VAL A 613 17.81 18.94 -21.56
C VAL A 613 18.80 17.82 -21.78
N LYS A 614 18.28 16.64 -22.08
CA LYS A 614 19.07 15.43 -22.35
C LYS A 614 19.09 15.13 -23.84
N ALA A 615 20.28 14.87 -24.36
CA ALA A 615 20.50 14.16 -25.60
C ALA A 615 20.76 12.69 -25.23
N GLU A 616 19.68 11.90 -25.22
CA GLU A 616 19.67 10.52 -24.69
C GLU A 616 20.06 10.46 -23.20
N ASP A 617 21.27 10.02 -22.83
CA ASP A 617 21.80 10.01 -21.47
C ASP A 617 22.66 11.25 -21.13
N GLN A 618 23.03 12.08 -22.12
CA GLN A 618 23.87 13.27 -21.90
C GLN A 618 23.06 14.49 -21.55
N THR A 619 23.32 15.10 -20.40
CA THR A 619 22.82 16.44 -20.10
C THR A 619 23.58 17.45 -20.95
N ILE A 620 22.87 18.17 -21.81
CA ILE A 620 23.44 19.20 -22.67
C ILE A 620 23.19 20.63 -22.14
N GLN A 621 22.10 20.81 -21.40
CA GLN A 621 21.79 22.02 -20.65
C GLN A 621 21.03 21.64 -19.39
N ASP A 622 21.23 22.37 -18.32
CA ASP A 622 20.51 22.23 -17.07
C ASP A 622 20.35 23.56 -16.35
N GLY A 623 19.51 23.61 -15.37
CA GLY A 623 19.33 24.77 -14.53
C GLY A 623 18.19 24.63 -13.54
N THR A 624 17.92 25.72 -12.84
CA THR A 624 16.87 25.80 -11.82
C THR A 624 15.96 27.00 -12.10
N VAL A 625 14.70 26.86 -11.70
CA VAL A 625 13.74 27.96 -11.61
C VAL A 625 13.42 28.18 -10.14
N GLU A 626 13.92 29.26 -9.59
CA GLU A 626 13.63 29.72 -8.25
C GLU A 626 12.44 30.69 -8.23
N GLY A 627 11.75 30.78 -7.09
CA GLY A 627 10.63 31.71 -6.92
C GLY A 627 9.42 31.34 -7.78
N LEU A 628 9.13 30.05 -7.88
CA LEU A 628 8.04 29.48 -8.62
C LEU A 628 6.70 29.84 -7.95
N SER A 629 6.17 31.05 -8.21
CA SER A 629 4.91 31.49 -7.60
C SER A 629 3.72 31.06 -8.46
N VAL A 630 3.03 30.01 -7.99
CA VAL A 630 1.75 29.53 -8.53
C VAL A 630 0.84 29.24 -7.33
N ALA A 631 -0.24 30.00 -7.20
CA ALA A 631 -1.16 29.85 -6.09
C ALA A 631 -1.89 28.48 -6.10
N PRO A 632 -2.45 28.03 -4.97
CA PRO A 632 -3.25 26.83 -4.90
C PRO A 632 -4.33 26.77 -5.99
N HIS A 633 -4.48 25.61 -6.62
CA HIS A 633 -5.42 25.31 -7.72
C HIS A 633 -5.23 26.13 -9.01
N GLU A 634 -4.19 26.95 -9.09
CA GLU A 634 -3.88 27.74 -10.29
C GLU A 634 -2.91 27.03 -11.22
N GLY A 635 -2.88 27.49 -12.47
CA GLY A 635 -1.90 27.09 -13.48
C GLY A 635 -1.17 28.28 -14.08
N LYS A 636 0.10 28.07 -14.49
CA LYS A 636 0.95 29.10 -15.08
C LYS A 636 1.81 28.53 -16.19
N ILE A 637 1.98 29.29 -17.27
CA ILE A 637 2.99 28.99 -18.31
C ILE A 637 4.30 29.61 -17.90
N ILE A 638 5.38 28.81 -17.89
CA ILE A 638 6.72 29.20 -17.52
C ILE A 638 7.63 29.00 -18.73
N ALA A 639 8.45 29.99 -19.02
CA ALA A 639 9.54 29.90 -20.00
C ALA A 639 10.83 29.48 -19.28
N LEU A 640 11.35 28.32 -19.63
CA LEU A 640 12.65 27.84 -19.14
C LEU A 640 13.78 28.58 -19.87
N PRO A 641 14.90 28.90 -19.20
CA PRO A 641 16.03 29.63 -19.79
C PRO A 641 16.89 28.69 -20.67
N ILE A 642 16.24 27.87 -21.50
CA ILE A 642 16.93 27.00 -22.46
C ILE A 642 17.45 27.83 -23.60
N THR A 643 18.75 27.79 -23.82
CA THR A 643 19.41 28.45 -24.96
C THR A 643 19.22 27.63 -26.23
N ALA A 644 19.12 28.31 -27.37
CA ALA A 644 18.95 27.63 -28.65
C ALA A 644 20.14 26.68 -28.92
N PHE A 645 19.87 25.46 -29.33
CA PHE A 645 20.86 24.48 -29.75
C PHE A 645 20.35 23.73 -31.00
N GLU A 646 21.26 23.14 -31.74
CA GLU A 646 20.94 22.40 -32.96
C GLU A 646 20.60 20.94 -32.57
N LEU A 647 19.42 20.50 -32.99
CA LEU A 647 18.97 19.10 -32.82
C LEU A 647 19.63 18.23 -33.88
N GLN A 648 20.33 17.19 -33.47
CA GLN A 648 20.88 16.18 -34.37
C GLN A 648 19.79 15.19 -34.80
N GLU A 649 19.71 14.88 -36.12
CA GLU A 649 18.62 14.08 -36.69
C GLU A 649 18.49 12.69 -36.05
N ASN A 650 19.61 12.05 -35.66
CA ASN A 650 19.65 10.70 -35.12
C ASN A 650 19.80 10.63 -33.60
N THR A 651 19.24 11.61 -32.88
CA THR A 651 19.36 11.69 -31.42
C THR A 651 18.01 11.97 -30.79
N ASP A 652 17.67 11.22 -29.75
CA ASP A 652 16.50 11.49 -28.90
C ASP A 652 16.81 12.63 -27.94
N TYR A 653 15.91 13.60 -27.86
CA TYR A 653 16.03 14.71 -26.92
C TYR A 653 14.84 14.73 -26.00
N TYR A 654 15.13 14.86 -24.72
CA TYR A 654 14.14 14.95 -23.65
C TYR A 654 14.40 16.17 -22.77
N LEU A 655 13.33 16.79 -22.30
CA LEU A 655 13.34 17.73 -21.20
C LEU A 655 12.90 17.00 -19.93
N ASN A 656 13.81 16.80 -19.00
CA ASN A 656 13.54 16.26 -17.67
C ASN A 656 13.26 17.41 -16.72
N LEU A 657 12.24 17.27 -15.91
CA LEU A 657 11.76 18.26 -14.97
C LEU A 657 11.58 17.57 -13.61
N THR A 658 12.18 18.14 -12.58
CA THR A 658 12.06 17.61 -11.22
C THR A 658 11.65 18.75 -10.28
N VAL A 659 10.50 18.60 -9.64
CA VAL A 659 10.03 19.49 -8.59
C VAL A 659 10.48 18.93 -7.26
N CYS A 660 11.23 19.73 -6.51
CA CYS A 660 11.76 19.35 -5.22
C CYS A 660 11.29 20.31 -4.12
N GLN A 661 11.23 19.81 -2.90
CA GLN A 661 11.04 20.60 -1.70
C GLN A 661 12.19 21.61 -1.53
N LYS A 662 11.86 22.88 -1.30
CA LYS A 662 12.87 23.95 -1.18
C LYS A 662 13.55 23.97 0.18
N GLU A 663 12.81 23.77 1.24
CA GLU A 663 13.28 23.81 2.62
C GLU A 663 13.15 22.45 3.29
N GLU A 664 13.95 22.20 4.31
CA GLU A 664 13.81 21.01 5.15
C GLU A 664 12.47 21.03 5.90
N ARG A 665 11.83 19.87 5.97
CA ARG A 665 10.65 19.61 6.78
C ARG A 665 10.91 18.42 7.71
N ASN A 666 10.06 18.22 8.71
CA ASN A 666 10.20 17.11 9.67
C ASN A 666 10.18 15.71 9.03
N TYR A 667 9.69 15.56 7.80
CA TYR A 667 9.61 14.29 7.09
C TYR A 667 10.65 14.13 5.95
N ALA A 668 11.22 15.21 5.43
CA ALA A 668 12.15 15.15 4.29
C ALA A 668 13.14 16.32 4.27
N PRO A 669 14.39 16.10 3.79
CA PRO A 669 15.38 17.16 3.65
C PRO A 669 15.02 18.13 2.51
N ALA A 670 15.68 19.30 2.49
CA ALA A 670 15.65 20.17 1.32
C ALA A 670 16.18 19.42 0.09
N GLY A 671 15.58 19.68 -1.06
CA GLY A 671 15.91 18.98 -2.32
C GLY A 671 15.20 17.63 -2.50
N TYR A 672 14.35 17.21 -1.58
CA TYR A 672 13.58 15.98 -1.72
C TYR A 672 12.61 16.04 -2.90
N GLU A 673 12.59 15.01 -3.78
CA GLU A 673 11.75 14.94 -4.97
C GLU A 673 10.27 14.79 -4.63
N ILE A 674 9.46 15.72 -5.15
CA ILE A 674 8.00 15.70 -5.08
C ILE A 674 7.42 15.09 -6.37
N LYS A 675 7.92 15.55 -7.52
CA LYS A 675 7.42 15.15 -8.85
C LYS A 675 8.55 15.12 -9.87
N LYS A 676 8.52 14.09 -10.72
CA LYS A 676 9.40 13.97 -11.87
C LYS A 676 8.57 13.85 -13.15
N VAL A 677 8.96 14.58 -14.20
CA VAL A 677 8.29 14.58 -15.51
C VAL A 677 9.33 14.58 -16.59
N GLN A 678 9.11 13.79 -17.64
CA GLN A 678 9.92 13.81 -18.84
C GLN A 678 9.07 14.17 -20.05
N ILE A 679 9.48 15.21 -20.78
CA ILE A 679 8.81 15.69 -21.99
C ILE A 679 9.70 15.38 -23.19
N PRO A 680 9.23 14.60 -24.19
CA PRO A 680 9.99 14.39 -25.42
C PRO A 680 10.06 15.69 -26.24
N MET A 681 11.28 16.11 -26.60
CA MET A 681 11.51 17.28 -27.48
C MET A 681 11.69 16.84 -28.94
N GLN A 682 12.41 15.77 -29.17
CA GLN A 682 12.57 15.08 -30.45
C GLN A 682 12.80 13.60 -30.20
N ILE A 683 12.06 12.77 -30.92
CA ILE A 683 12.28 11.32 -30.93
C ILE A 683 12.72 10.92 -32.33
N ARG A 684 13.89 10.32 -32.43
CA ARG A 684 14.42 9.80 -33.69
C ARG A 684 13.60 8.62 -34.18
N LYS A 685 13.55 8.44 -35.49
CA LYS A 685 13.18 7.18 -36.09
C LYS A 685 14.41 6.29 -36.15
N ASP A 686 14.30 5.13 -35.54
CA ASP A 686 15.37 4.12 -35.61
C ASP A 686 15.42 3.57 -37.03
N GLY A 687 16.64 3.48 -37.60
CA GLY A 687 16.90 2.91 -38.90
C GLY A 687 17.85 1.73 -38.77
N PHE A 688 17.89 0.88 -39.80
CA PHE A 688 18.83 -0.21 -39.89
C PHE A 688 19.97 0.19 -40.82
N SER A 689 21.21 0.06 -40.36
CA SER A 689 22.42 0.24 -41.19
C SER A 689 23.33 -0.96 -41.13
N VAL A 690 23.85 -1.36 -42.25
CA VAL A 690 24.78 -2.51 -42.40
C VAL A 690 26.17 -1.99 -42.82
N ARG A 691 27.20 -2.56 -42.19
CA ARG A 691 28.58 -2.30 -42.58
C ARG A 691 29.04 -3.31 -43.61
N GLU A 692 29.66 -2.84 -44.65
CA GLU A 692 30.31 -3.72 -45.61
C GLU A 692 31.54 -4.38 -44.97
N THR A 693 31.74 -5.69 -45.24
CA THR A 693 32.94 -6.42 -44.88
C THR A 693 33.41 -7.25 -46.10
N ALA A 694 34.69 -7.58 -46.10
CA ALA A 694 35.27 -8.41 -47.17
C ALA A 694 34.99 -9.91 -46.99
N ASP A 695 34.64 -10.38 -45.80
CA ASP A 695 34.46 -11.81 -45.50
C ASP A 695 33.11 -12.30 -45.99
N LYS A 696 33.13 -13.25 -46.90
CA LYS A 696 31.90 -13.88 -47.42
C LYS A 696 31.33 -14.90 -46.44
N LEU A 697 30.00 -14.90 -46.33
CA LEU A 697 29.29 -15.95 -45.59
C LEU A 697 29.36 -17.29 -46.29
N GLN A 698 29.58 -18.34 -45.54
CA GLN A 698 29.44 -19.73 -45.96
C GLN A 698 28.13 -20.30 -45.48
N VAL A 699 27.47 -21.10 -46.29
CA VAL A 699 26.25 -21.81 -45.97
C VAL A 699 26.54 -23.30 -46.07
N THR A 700 26.30 -24.02 -44.98
CA THR A 700 26.44 -25.47 -44.91
C THR A 700 25.08 -26.08 -44.55
N GLU A 701 24.57 -26.93 -45.42
CA GLU A 701 23.36 -27.70 -45.19
C GLU A 701 23.72 -29.10 -44.72
N GLY A 702 23.05 -29.57 -43.67
CA GLY A 702 23.20 -30.90 -43.11
C GLY A 702 21.84 -31.56 -42.85
N GLN A 703 21.85 -32.77 -42.30
CA GLN A 703 20.61 -33.49 -41.99
C GLN A 703 19.81 -32.75 -40.90
N GLY A 704 18.75 -32.02 -41.30
CA GLY A 704 17.88 -31.29 -40.42
C GLY A 704 18.41 -29.94 -39.86
N GLY A 705 19.54 -29.45 -40.45
CA GLY A 705 20.18 -28.21 -39.99
C GLY A 705 20.78 -27.37 -41.12
N LEU A 706 20.85 -26.08 -40.88
CA LEU A 706 21.48 -25.08 -41.75
C LEU A 706 22.41 -24.22 -40.90
N THR A 707 23.68 -24.06 -41.33
CA THR A 707 24.68 -23.20 -40.70
C THR A 707 25.08 -22.07 -41.65
N VAL A 708 25.04 -20.84 -41.17
CA VAL A 708 25.53 -19.65 -41.87
C VAL A 708 26.67 -19.07 -41.06
N GLU A 709 27.88 -18.99 -41.62
CA GLU A 709 29.04 -18.57 -40.85
C GLU A 709 30.12 -17.84 -41.64
N ASN A 710 30.89 -17.02 -40.95
CA ASN A 710 32.19 -16.49 -41.36
C ASN A 710 33.04 -16.23 -40.10
N SER A 711 34.14 -15.44 -40.20
CA SER A 711 34.98 -15.07 -39.04
C SER A 711 34.27 -14.20 -37.98
N ARG A 712 33.10 -13.67 -38.27
CA ARG A 712 32.39 -12.70 -37.39
C ARG A 712 31.07 -13.21 -36.82
N VAL A 713 30.48 -14.22 -37.40
CA VAL A 713 29.19 -14.78 -37.01
C VAL A 713 29.08 -16.26 -37.33
N THR A 714 28.41 -17.00 -36.45
CA THR A 714 27.90 -18.34 -36.70
C THR A 714 26.44 -18.38 -36.30
N ALA A 715 25.52 -18.57 -37.23
CA ALA A 715 24.08 -18.74 -37.00
C ALA A 715 23.66 -20.15 -37.45
N LYS A 716 23.07 -20.93 -36.57
CA LYS A 716 22.60 -22.29 -36.81
C LYS A 716 21.08 -22.37 -36.72
N PHE A 717 20.48 -22.99 -37.71
CA PHE A 717 19.02 -23.15 -37.79
C PHE A 717 18.66 -24.64 -37.84
N SER A 718 17.55 -24.99 -37.17
CA SER A 718 16.92 -26.30 -37.40
C SER A 718 15.90 -26.18 -38.54
N THR A 719 16.08 -26.98 -39.57
CA THR A 719 15.10 -27.05 -40.67
C THR A 719 13.93 -27.99 -40.36
N VAL A 720 14.05 -28.78 -39.29
CA VAL A 720 12.99 -29.66 -38.77
C VAL A 720 12.04 -28.90 -37.84
N PHE A 721 12.62 -28.13 -36.93
CA PHE A 721 11.85 -27.38 -35.92
C PHE A 721 11.64 -25.91 -36.27
N GLY A 722 12.03 -25.50 -37.48
CA GLY A 722 11.79 -24.14 -37.99
C GLY A 722 12.25 -23.02 -37.03
N LYS A 723 13.49 -23.12 -36.51
CA LYS A 723 13.99 -22.14 -35.53
C LYS A 723 15.49 -21.91 -35.57
N LEU A 724 15.92 -20.74 -35.17
CA LEU A 724 17.32 -20.47 -34.84
C LEU A 724 17.69 -21.24 -33.57
N ILE A 725 18.73 -22.09 -33.62
CA ILE A 725 19.17 -22.91 -32.48
C ILE A 725 20.47 -22.40 -31.85
N SER A 726 21.20 -21.50 -32.51
CA SER A 726 22.40 -20.88 -31.96
C SER A 726 22.78 -19.63 -32.78
N PHE A 727 23.18 -18.57 -32.07
CA PHE A 727 23.81 -17.39 -32.64
C PHE A 727 25.08 -17.07 -31.83
N GLY A 728 26.23 -16.97 -32.51
CA GLY A 728 27.51 -16.80 -31.83
C GLY A 728 28.63 -16.28 -32.71
N LYS A 729 29.85 -16.23 -32.13
CA LYS A 729 31.08 -15.83 -32.78
C LYS A 729 32.25 -16.57 -32.13
N ASP A 730 33.22 -16.99 -32.93
CA ASP A 730 34.47 -17.63 -32.48
C ASP A 730 34.24 -18.84 -31.53
N GLY A 731 33.18 -19.62 -31.79
CA GLY A 731 32.81 -20.78 -30.98
C GLY A 731 32.10 -20.47 -29.68
N LYS A 732 31.89 -19.20 -29.33
CA LYS A 732 31.09 -18.77 -28.19
C LYS A 732 29.66 -18.49 -28.64
N GLU A 733 28.68 -19.09 -27.94
CA GLU A 733 27.26 -18.84 -28.17
C GLU A 733 26.81 -17.64 -27.36
N TYR A 734 26.07 -16.74 -28.00
CA TYR A 734 25.45 -15.54 -27.41
C TYR A 734 23.96 -15.76 -27.23
N LEU A 735 23.28 -16.39 -28.18
CA LEU A 735 21.99 -17.02 -28.04
C LEU A 735 22.13 -18.52 -28.13
N THR A 736 21.56 -19.26 -27.21
CA THR A 736 21.46 -20.71 -27.15
C THR A 736 20.12 -21.20 -27.69
N GLU A 737 19.12 -20.31 -27.82
CA GLU A 737 17.90 -20.53 -28.57
C GLU A 737 17.41 -19.18 -29.10
N GLY A 738 16.99 -19.13 -30.37
CA GLY A 738 16.46 -17.94 -31.02
C GLY A 738 15.00 -17.65 -30.69
N PRO A 739 14.45 -16.55 -31.23
CA PRO A 739 13.09 -16.13 -30.95
C PRO A 739 12.06 -17.19 -31.35
N ARG A 740 11.15 -17.46 -30.42
CA ARG A 740 9.93 -18.24 -30.63
C ARG A 740 8.75 -17.43 -30.13
N MET A 741 7.61 -17.54 -30.79
CA MET A 741 6.37 -16.87 -30.39
C MET A 741 6.00 -17.23 -28.96
N ASN A 742 5.56 -16.23 -28.20
CA ASN A 742 5.08 -16.37 -26.83
C ASN A 742 3.85 -15.49 -26.58
N VAL A 743 2.86 -16.05 -25.92
CA VAL A 743 1.66 -15.36 -25.46
C VAL A 743 1.45 -15.48 -23.94
N TYR A 744 2.32 -16.21 -23.25
CA TYR A 744 2.21 -16.55 -21.83
C TYR A 744 3.14 -15.67 -20.99
N ARG A 745 2.66 -15.25 -19.84
CA ARG A 745 3.43 -14.78 -18.69
C ARG A 745 2.96 -15.51 -17.43
N ALA A 746 3.77 -15.60 -16.39
CA ALA A 746 3.28 -16.00 -15.07
C ALA A 746 2.13 -15.07 -14.67
N THR A 747 1.08 -15.64 -14.08
CA THR A 747 -0.08 -14.84 -13.69
C THR A 747 0.25 -13.95 -12.49
N ILE A 748 -0.31 -12.76 -12.47
CA ILE A 748 -0.29 -11.87 -11.30
C ILE A 748 -1.59 -12.06 -10.49
N ASP A 749 -1.62 -11.62 -9.25
CA ASP A 749 -2.81 -11.73 -8.40
C ASP A 749 -4.04 -11.05 -9.05
N ASN A 750 -3.85 -9.95 -9.77
CA ASN A 750 -4.91 -9.27 -10.52
C ASN A 750 -5.45 -10.05 -11.72
N ASP A 751 -4.78 -11.12 -12.14
CA ASP A 751 -5.24 -12.03 -13.21
C ASP A 751 -6.12 -13.17 -12.67
N MET A 752 -6.38 -13.27 -11.36
CA MET A 752 -7.03 -14.40 -10.70
C MET A 752 -8.34 -14.85 -11.35
N TYR A 753 -9.19 -13.92 -11.80
CA TYR A 753 -10.46 -14.24 -12.49
C TYR A 753 -10.29 -14.64 -13.96
N LYS A 754 -9.09 -14.51 -14.53
CA LYS A 754 -8.75 -14.94 -15.90
C LYS A 754 -7.86 -16.18 -15.92
N LYS A 755 -7.15 -16.43 -14.83
CA LYS A 755 -6.21 -17.54 -14.68
C LYS A 755 -6.83 -18.88 -15.08
N GLU A 756 -8.02 -19.18 -14.59
CA GLU A 756 -8.74 -20.43 -14.92
C GLU A 756 -8.98 -20.57 -16.43
N ASP A 757 -9.48 -19.53 -17.07
CA ASP A 757 -9.69 -19.52 -18.52
C ASP A 757 -8.37 -19.67 -19.27
N TRP A 758 -7.33 -18.89 -18.93
CA TRP A 758 -6.06 -18.93 -19.60
C TRP A 758 -5.36 -20.28 -19.48
N MET A 759 -5.31 -20.84 -18.26
CA MET A 759 -4.53 -22.03 -17.96
C MET A 759 -5.25 -23.35 -18.31
N ASN A 760 -6.57 -23.44 -18.06
CA ASN A 760 -7.31 -24.69 -18.12
C ASN A 760 -8.28 -24.78 -19.32
N LYS A 761 -8.60 -23.63 -19.95
CA LYS A 761 -9.46 -23.60 -21.14
C LYS A 761 -8.66 -23.31 -22.42
N TYR A 762 -7.77 -22.32 -22.35
CA TYR A 762 -7.00 -21.89 -23.53
C TYR A 762 -5.56 -22.47 -23.53
N PHE A 763 -5.07 -23.03 -22.44
CA PHE A 763 -3.76 -23.66 -22.29
C PHE A 763 -2.61 -22.77 -22.78
N ILE A 764 -2.67 -21.47 -22.50
CA ILE A 764 -1.70 -20.49 -23.03
C ILE A 764 -0.26 -20.79 -22.58
N GLN A 765 -0.06 -21.49 -21.45
CA GLN A 765 1.23 -21.95 -20.94
C GLN A 765 1.79 -23.18 -21.70
N LYS A 766 1.08 -23.69 -22.71
CA LYS A 766 1.48 -24.83 -23.53
C LYS A 766 1.46 -24.46 -25.02
N PRO A 767 2.32 -23.50 -25.43
CA PRO A 767 2.43 -23.09 -26.82
C PRO A 767 3.11 -24.17 -27.68
N VAL A 768 2.69 -24.26 -28.93
CA VAL A 768 3.30 -25.13 -29.94
C VAL A 768 3.45 -24.35 -31.25
N GLU A 769 4.61 -24.48 -31.89
CA GLU A 769 4.82 -23.99 -33.24
C GLU A 769 5.01 -25.16 -34.18
N GLU A 770 4.24 -25.21 -35.26
CA GLU A 770 4.33 -26.17 -36.34
C GLU A 770 5.07 -25.50 -37.50
N THR A 771 6.16 -26.11 -37.98
CA THR A 771 6.94 -25.59 -39.13
C THR A 771 6.23 -25.88 -40.44
N GLU A 772 5.90 -24.83 -41.18
CA GLU A 772 5.31 -24.97 -42.52
C GLU A 772 6.36 -25.02 -43.63
N TYR A 773 7.36 -24.14 -43.56
CA TYR A 773 8.45 -24.10 -44.52
C TYR A 773 9.73 -23.50 -43.94
N VAL A 774 10.84 -23.88 -44.50
CA VAL A 774 12.17 -23.26 -44.32
C VAL A 774 12.81 -23.05 -45.68
N SER A 775 13.31 -21.84 -45.92
CA SER A 775 14.01 -21.51 -47.16
C SER A 775 15.29 -20.71 -46.88
N CYS A 776 16.28 -20.83 -47.72
CA CYS A 776 17.55 -20.12 -47.61
C CYS A 776 17.92 -19.48 -48.96
N LEU A 777 18.22 -18.20 -48.95
CA LEU A 777 18.70 -17.45 -50.11
C LEU A 777 20.05 -16.82 -49.77
N LYS A 778 21.06 -17.15 -50.56
CA LYS A 778 22.41 -16.57 -50.42
C LYS A 778 22.62 -15.47 -51.46
N GLU A 779 23.01 -14.30 -50.97
CA GLU A 779 23.44 -13.15 -51.73
C GLU A 779 24.93 -12.85 -51.48
N ASP A 780 25.50 -11.84 -52.09
CA ASP A 780 26.96 -11.61 -52.00
C ASP A 780 27.44 -11.22 -50.60
N ASP A 781 26.67 -10.42 -49.88
CA ASP A 781 27.03 -9.86 -48.56
C ASP A 781 26.11 -10.32 -47.40
N LYS A 782 25.07 -11.10 -47.72
CA LYS A 782 24.09 -11.59 -46.73
C LYS A 782 23.52 -12.96 -47.11
N VAL A 783 22.96 -13.61 -46.10
CA VAL A 783 22.15 -14.81 -46.23
C VAL A 783 20.80 -14.57 -45.58
N ILE A 784 19.73 -14.88 -46.31
CA ILE A 784 18.35 -14.73 -45.84
C ILE A 784 17.77 -16.11 -45.58
N VAL A 785 17.42 -16.40 -44.35
CA VAL A 785 16.68 -17.60 -43.94
C VAL A 785 15.24 -17.19 -43.60
N ARG A 786 14.27 -17.79 -44.30
CA ARG A 786 12.85 -17.56 -44.02
C ARG A 786 12.22 -18.82 -43.48
N ILE A 787 11.43 -18.68 -42.43
CA ILE A 787 10.75 -19.73 -41.70
C ILE A 787 9.30 -19.34 -41.52
N GLY A 788 8.38 -20.17 -42.06
CA GLY A 788 6.93 -20.02 -41.80
C GLY A 788 6.51 -21.03 -40.74
N THR A 789 5.72 -20.59 -39.78
CA THR A 789 5.17 -21.44 -38.72
C THR A 789 3.72 -21.13 -38.45
N PHE A 790 2.99 -22.12 -37.95
CA PHE A 790 1.71 -21.92 -37.29
C PHE A 790 1.89 -22.07 -35.78
N PHE A 791 1.65 -21.02 -35.06
CA PHE A 791 1.66 -20.96 -33.59
C PHE A 791 0.27 -21.11 -33.04
N SER A 792 0.06 -21.97 -32.04
CA SER A 792 -1.15 -22.07 -31.23
C SER A 792 -0.84 -22.74 -29.88
N CYS A 793 -1.86 -22.90 -29.05
CA CYS A 793 -1.78 -23.63 -27.79
C CYS A 793 -2.46 -25.00 -27.90
N TYR A 794 -2.24 -25.89 -26.93
CA TYR A 794 -2.84 -27.25 -26.94
C TYR A 794 -4.35 -27.19 -27.15
N ASN A 795 -4.86 -27.99 -28.09
CA ASN A 795 -6.29 -28.11 -28.40
C ASN A 795 -7.00 -26.80 -28.74
N GLN A 796 -6.27 -25.81 -29.28
CA GLN A 796 -6.82 -24.52 -29.71
C GLN A 796 -6.88 -24.42 -31.23
N SER A 797 -7.80 -23.58 -31.71
CA SER A 797 -7.95 -23.30 -33.15
C SER A 797 -7.79 -21.79 -33.48
N TRP A 798 -7.44 -21.01 -32.49
CA TRP A 798 -6.93 -19.66 -32.65
C TRP A 798 -5.41 -19.68 -32.57
N GLY A 799 -4.75 -18.69 -33.18
CA GLY A 799 -3.29 -18.63 -33.12
C GLY A 799 -2.74 -17.60 -34.09
N PHE A 800 -1.52 -17.84 -34.56
CA PHE A 800 -0.83 -16.95 -35.49
C PHE A 800 -0.18 -17.74 -36.62
N GLU A 801 -0.37 -17.30 -37.85
CA GLU A 801 0.50 -17.66 -38.98
C GLU A 801 1.70 -16.71 -38.90
N CYS A 802 2.88 -17.24 -38.56
CA CYS A 802 4.09 -16.44 -38.33
C CYS A 802 5.11 -16.64 -39.46
N ASP A 803 5.61 -15.52 -39.97
CA ASP A 803 6.74 -15.47 -40.91
C ASP A 803 7.97 -14.86 -40.24
N TYR A 804 9.02 -15.65 -40.03
CA TYR A 804 10.31 -15.18 -39.52
C TYR A 804 11.29 -15.00 -40.71
N THR A 805 11.88 -13.83 -40.83
CA THR A 805 12.94 -13.54 -41.78
C THR A 805 14.23 -13.21 -41.02
N TYR A 806 15.22 -14.09 -41.10
CA TYR A 806 16.55 -13.86 -40.55
C TYR A 806 17.48 -13.43 -41.68
N THR A 807 18.02 -12.23 -41.60
CA THR A 807 19.02 -11.74 -42.56
C THR A 807 20.36 -11.66 -41.84
N VAL A 808 21.24 -12.62 -42.10
CA VAL A 808 22.61 -12.69 -41.58
C VAL A 808 23.53 -11.92 -42.51
N TYR A 809 24.16 -10.87 -42.02
CA TYR A 809 25.08 -10.02 -42.77
C TYR A 809 26.53 -10.42 -42.53
N SER A 810 27.37 -10.28 -43.56
CA SER A 810 28.80 -10.61 -43.50
C SER A 810 29.56 -9.81 -42.42
N CYS A 811 29.05 -8.66 -41.99
CA CYS A 811 29.57 -7.85 -40.88
C CYS A 811 29.38 -8.47 -39.47
N GLY A 812 28.58 -9.52 -39.33
CA GLY A 812 28.29 -10.17 -38.04
C GLY A 812 26.97 -9.76 -37.40
N GLN A 813 26.21 -8.89 -38.03
CA GLN A 813 24.85 -8.55 -37.64
C GLN A 813 23.84 -9.57 -38.15
N MET A 814 22.79 -9.83 -37.40
CA MET A 814 21.64 -10.58 -37.86
C MET A 814 20.36 -9.79 -37.57
N LYS A 815 19.67 -9.42 -38.63
CA LYS A 815 18.33 -8.81 -38.52
C LYS A 815 17.29 -9.91 -38.42
N VAL A 816 16.34 -9.78 -37.51
CA VAL A 816 15.19 -10.65 -37.33
C VAL A 816 13.93 -9.84 -37.54
N GLU A 817 13.11 -10.24 -38.50
CA GLU A 817 11.79 -9.66 -38.78
C GLU A 817 10.75 -10.74 -38.57
N ILE A 818 9.70 -10.44 -37.79
CA ILE A 818 8.63 -11.37 -37.46
C ILE A 818 7.30 -10.71 -37.78
N GLN A 819 6.51 -11.40 -38.59
CA GLN A 819 5.14 -11.01 -38.90
C GLN A 819 4.22 -12.12 -38.43
N GLY A 820 3.25 -11.78 -37.56
CA GLY A 820 2.24 -12.71 -37.10
C GLY A 820 0.86 -12.25 -37.56
N LYS A 821 0.19 -13.11 -38.32
CA LYS A 821 -1.18 -12.91 -38.73
C LYS A 821 -2.10 -13.70 -37.82
N ALA A 822 -2.94 -13.00 -37.08
CA ALA A 822 -3.92 -13.64 -36.19
C ALA A 822 -4.96 -14.45 -36.98
N VAL A 823 -5.20 -15.67 -36.53
CA VAL A 823 -6.18 -16.57 -37.14
C VAL A 823 -7.08 -17.16 -36.08
N GLN A 824 -8.35 -17.28 -36.45
CA GLN A 824 -9.40 -17.92 -35.66
C GLN A 824 -10.15 -18.91 -36.55
N ARG A 825 -9.88 -20.20 -36.39
CA ARG A 825 -10.48 -21.26 -37.20
C ARG A 825 -11.73 -21.89 -36.54
N GLY A 826 -12.00 -21.54 -35.28
CA GLY A 826 -13.15 -21.98 -34.47
C GLY A 826 -13.95 -20.83 -33.91
N LYS A 827 -14.74 -21.13 -32.87
CA LYS A 827 -15.57 -20.12 -32.17
C LYS A 827 -14.97 -19.65 -30.83
N LEU A 828 -13.94 -20.35 -30.35
CA LEU A 828 -13.31 -20.04 -29.07
C LEU A 828 -12.05 -19.23 -29.31
N GLU A 829 -11.94 -18.11 -28.64
CA GLU A 829 -10.74 -17.29 -28.54
C GLU A 829 -10.68 -16.67 -27.17
N PRO A 830 -9.48 -16.37 -26.62
CA PRO A 830 -9.37 -15.64 -25.36
C PRO A 830 -9.88 -14.21 -25.53
N ALA A 831 -10.56 -13.69 -24.51
CA ALA A 831 -11.03 -12.31 -24.51
C ALA A 831 -9.87 -11.32 -24.67
N PHE A 832 -8.74 -11.64 -24.09
CA PHE A 832 -7.44 -11.00 -24.29
C PHE A 832 -6.32 -11.95 -23.86
N LEU A 833 -5.10 -11.65 -24.30
CA LEU A 833 -3.90 -12.41 -24.02
C LEU A 833 -3.03 -11.68 -22.97
N PRO A 834 -2.25 -12.37 -22.14
CA PRO A 834 -1.25 -11.75 -21.28
C PRO A 834 -0.23 -10.92 -22.04
N ARG A 835 0.30 -11.47 -23.13
CA ARG A 835 1.28 -10.79 -24.02
C ARG A 835 1.19 -11.29 -25.46
N ILE A 836 1.78 -10.56 -26.38
CA ILE A 836 2.21 -10.99 -27.70
C ILE A 836 3.66 -10.60 -27.83
N GLY A 837 4.55 -11.57 -27.99
CA GLY A 837 5.97 -11.34 -28.07
C GLY A 837 6.75 -12.60 -28.44
N VAL A 838 8.03 -12.57 -28.19
CA VAL A 838 8.93 -13.74 -28.40
C VAL A 838 9.77 -13.99 -27.14
N ILE A 839 10.13 -15.26 -26.97
CA ILE A 839 11.06 -15.72 -25.95
C ILE A 839 12.35 -16.23 -26.63
N MET A 840 13.50 -15.88 -26.06
CA MET A 840 14.83 -16.32 -26.48
C MET A 840 15.62 -16.78 -25.26
N LYS A 841 16.70 -17.56 -25.50
CA LYS A 841 17.65 -17.93 -24.46
C LYS A 841 19.03 -17.35 -24.75
N GLY A 842 19.56 -16.61 -23.81
CA GLY A 842 20.90 -16.04 -23.82
C GLY A 842 21.89 -16.88 -23.01
N ASN A 843 23.17 -16.70 -23.29
CA ASN A 843 24.23 -17.40 -22.57
C ASN A 843 24.12 -17.18 -21.05
N LYS A 844 24.13 -18.27 -20.28
CA LYS A 844 23.99 -18.22 -18.78
C LYS A 844 25.04 -17.36 -18.08
N ASN A 845 26.19 -17.09 -18.70
CA ASN A 845 27.21 -16.24 -18.10
C ASN A 845 26.97 -14.72 -18.32
N PHE A 846 25.95 -14.37 -19.10
CA PHE A 846 25.63 -12.97 -19.43
C PHE A 846 24.74 -12.36 -18.37
N GLN A 847 25.31 -12.09 -17.19
CA GLN A 847 24.59 -11.65 -16.00
C GLN A 847 24.54 -10.12 -15.81
N LYS A 848 25.26 -9.35 -16.62
CA LYS A 848 25.21 -7.87 -16.60
C LYS A 848 24.34 -7.38 -17.74
N THR A 849 23.42 -6.50 -17.44
CA THR A 849 22.52 -5.91 -18.42
C THR A 849 22.61 -4.39 -18.44
N MET A 850 22.33 -3.82 -19.60
CA MET A 850 22.14 -2.40 -19.83
C MET A 850 21.07 -2.23 -20.89
N TRP A 851 20.17 -1.26 -20.70
CA TRP A 851 19.14 -0.96 -21.70
C TRP A 851 18.90 0.53 -21.85
N TYR A 852 18.38 0.92 -23.02
CA TYR A 852 17.81 2.24 -23.28
C TYR A 852 16.31 2.07 -23.47
N GLY A 853 15.57 2.50 -22.48
CA GLY A 853 14.13 2.31 -22.37
C GLY A 853 13.60 2.98 -21.12
N MET A 854 12.36 2.67 -20.74
CA MET A 854 11.82 3.13 -19.48
C MET A 854 12.49 2.43 -18.29
N GLY A 855 12.66 3.18 -17.20
CA GLY A 855 13.32 2.71 -15.98
C GLY A 855 13.49 3.83 -14.93
N PRO A 856 14.28 3.60 -13.85
CA PRO A 856 15.12 2.39 -13.60
C PRO A 856 14.34 1.14 -13.18
N GLY A 857 13.18 1.29 -12.50
CA GLY A 857 12.31 0.20 -12.07
C GLY A 857 11.46 -0.37 -13.20
N GLU A 858 10.74 -1.45 -12.90
CA GLU A 858 9.80 -2.07 -13.84
C GLU A 858 8.68 -1.11 -14.27
N SER A 859 8.15 -1.34 -15.44
CA SER A 859 7.06 -0.54 -16.00
C SER A 859 6.15 -1.39 -16.87
N TYR A 860 4.85 -1.12 -16.80
CA TYR A 860 3.81 -1.78 -17.61
C TYR A 860 2.97 -0.71 -18.30
N VAL A 861 2.15 -1.08 -19.26
CA VAL A 861 1.37 -0.14 -20.07
C VAL A 861 0.49 0.80 -19.22
N ASP A 862 0.00 0.32 -18.09
CA ASP A 862 -0.88 1.05 -17.14
C ASP A 862 -0.21 1.37 -15.79
N SER A 863 1.11 1.15 -15.67
CA SER A 863 1.93 1.47 -14.49
C SER A 863 3.33 1.90 -14.93
N LYS A 864 3.52 3.20 -15.23
CA LYS A 864 4.78 3.74 -15.77
C LYS A 864 5.04 5.22 -15.46
N ALA A 865 4.24 5.85 -14.60
CA ALA A 865 4.43 7.25 -14.24
C ALA A 865 5.73 7.49 -13.45
N ALA A 866 6.25 6.45 -12.77
CA ALA A 866 7.52 6.50 -12.07
C ALA A 866 8.74 6.34 -12.99
N SER A 867 8.55 5.85 -14.22
CA SER A 867 9.62 5.52 -15.14
C SER A 867 9.84 6.62 -16.18
N ILE A 868 11.08 6.83 -16.57
CA ILE A 868 11.48 7.73 -17.65
C ILE A 868 12.42 7.05 -18.63
N MET A 869 12.45 7.52 -19.87
CA MET A 869 13.42 7.08 -20.87
C MET A 869 14.84 7.45 -20.47
N GLY A 870 15.71 6.47 -20.43
CA GLY A 870 17.12 6.65 -20.04
C GLY A 870 17.94 5.41 -20.34
N ILE A 871 19.26 5.52 -20.11
CA ILE A 871 20.18 4.37 -20.16
C ILE A 871 20.40 3.90 -18.72
N TYR A 872 20.10 2.63 -18.48
CA TYR A 872 20.15 2.00 -17.16
C TYR A 872 21.04 0.76 -17.20
N GLU A 873 21.66 0.45 -16.06
CA GLU A 873 22.48 -0.73 -15.84
C GLU A 873 21.94 -1.53 -14.65
N ASN A 874 22.01 -2.87 -14.75
CA ASN A 874 21.65 -3.78 -13.67
C ASN A 874 22.35 -5.15 -13.87
N THR A 875 22.03 -6.09 -13.00
CA THR A 875 22.24 -7.52 -13.22
C THR A 875 20.92 -8.17 -13.60
N VAL A 876 20.95 -9.35 -14.23
CA VAL A 876 19.73 -10.09 -14.57
C VAL A 876 18.91 -10.41 -13.30
N ASP A 877 19.58 -10.87 -12.23
CA ASP A 877 18.89 -11.09 -10.93
C ASP A 877 18.36 -9.77 -10.32
N GLY A 878 19.03 -8.64 -10.53
CA GLY A 878 18.61 -7.34 -10.01
C GLY A 878 17.44 -6.68 -10.76
N MET A 879 16.99 -7.26 -11.87
CA MET A 879 15.77 -6.82 -12.56
C MET A 879 14.51 -7.46 -11.97
N MET A 880 14.65 -8.48 -11.13
CA MET A 880 13.55 -9.13 -10.44
C MET A 880 13.08 -8.28 -9.25
N THR A 881 11.76 -8.18 -9.06
CA THR A 881 11.14 -7.68 -7.84
C THR A 881 10.71 -8.88 -6.98
N ASP A 882 11.20 -8.93 -5.74
CA ASP A 882 10.94 -10.04 -4.80
C ASP A 882 9.56 -9.89 -4.14
N TYR A 883 8.48 -10.04 -4.91
CA TYR A 883 7.13 -10.11 -4.34
C TYR A 883 7.03 -11.31 -3.38
N VAL A 884 6.33 -11.13 -2.25
CA VAL A 884 6.15 -12.19 -1.24
C VAL A 884 5.54 -13.46 -1.85
N PHE A 885 4.54 -13.28 -2.72
CA PHE A 885 3.99 -14.34 -3.57
C PHE A 885 4.51 -14.16 -5.00
N PRO A 886 5.39 -15.09 -5.49
CA PRO A 886 6.01 -14.97 -6.80
C PRO A 886 5.01 -14.87 -7.95
N GLN A 887 5.25 -13.93 -8.85
CA GLN A 887 4.39 -13.63 -9.99
C GLN A 887 5.17 -12.84 -11.05
N GLU A 888 4.59 -12.58 -12.24
CA GLU A 888 5.22 -11.76 -13.29
C GLU A 888 5.79 -10.46 -12.71
N ASN A 889 7.03 -10.14 -13.06
CA ASN A 889 7.74 -8.93 -12.61
C ASN A 889 8.90 -8.58 -13.56
N GLY A 890 9.53 -7.43 -13.34
CA GLY A 890 10.77 -7.04 -14.03
C GLY A 890 10.61 -6.62 -15.49
N HIS A 891 9.40 -6.34 -15.97
CA HIS A 891 9.17 -5.85 -17.32
C HIS A 891 9.53 -4.36 -17.47
N HIS A 892 10.11 -4.00 -18.63
CA HIS A 892 10.46 -2.62 -18.99
C HIS A 892 9.83 -2.24 -20.33
N GLU A 893 9.04 -1.18 -20.31
CA GLU A 893 8.36 -0.63 -21.48
C GLU A 893 9.31 0.19 -22.38
N GLN A 894 8.95 0.30 -23.65
CA GLN A 894 9.55 1.21 -24.62
C GLN A 894 11.08 1.07 -24.80
N VAL A 895 11.61 -0.13 -24.70
CA VAL A 895 13.03 -0.37 -24.89
C VAL A 895 13.40 -0.26 -26.38
N LYS A 896 14.47 0.48 -26.67
CA LYS A 896 15.02 0.66 -28.02
C LYS A 896 16.21 -0.24 -28.28
N TRP A 897 17.00 -0.52 -27.25
CA TRP A 897 18.08 -1.51 -27.30
C TRP A 897 18.40 -2.01 -25.90
N PHE A 898 18.93 -3.21 -25.82
CA PHE A 898 19.53 -3.74 -24.61
C PHE A 898 20.82 -4.51 -24.93
N ARG A 899 21.62 -4.69 -23.91
CA ARG A 899 22.82 -5.51 -23.93
C ARG A 899 22.86 -6.39 -22.71
N ILE A 900 23.18 -7.67 -22.92
CA ILE A 900 23.54 -8.61 -21.84
C ILE A 900 24.96 -9.12 -22.07
N GLY A 901 25.73 -9.34 -20.99
CA GLY A 901 27.11 -9.78 -21.12
C GLY A 901 27.77 -10.26 -19.82
N ASP A 902 29.00 -10.77 -19.94
CA ASP A 902 29.80 -11.28 -18.82
C ASP A 902 30.82 -10.26 -18.28
N GLY A 903 30.80 -9.04 -18.83
CA GLY A 903 31.79 -7.99 -18.51
C GLY A 903 32.95 -7.93 -19.48
N LYS A 904 33.08 -8.87 -20.42
CA LYS A 904 34.07 -8.88 -21.53
C LYS A 904 33.37 -8.91 -22.89
N ASP A 905 32.46 -9.84 -23.04
CA ASP A 905 31.67 -10.04 -24.24
C ASP A 905 30.19 -9.97 -23.91
N GLY A 906 29.36 -9.77 -24.93
CA GLY A 906 27.92 -9.76 -24.75
C GLY A 906 27.14 -9.76 -26.05
N LEU A 907 25.83 -9.90 -25.92
CA LEU A 907 24.85 -9.73 -26.96
C LEU A 907 24.32 -8.31 -26.92
N LEU A 908 24.35 -7.58 -28.01
CA LEU A 908 23.61 -6.33 -28.20
C LEU A 908 22.41 -6.66 -29.09
N CYS A 909 21.22 -6.27 -28.60
CA CYS A 909 19.96 -6.32 -29.32
C CYS A 909 19.40 -4.91 -29.52
N LYS A 910 19.12 -4.53 -30.76
CA LYS A 910 18.52 -3.23 -31.11
C LYS A 910 17.16 -3.45 -31.77
N MET A 911 16.14 -2.79 -31.31
CA MET A 911 14.78 -2.83 -31.86
C MET A 911 14.61 -1.74 -32.93
N GLU A 912 13.86 -2.03 -33.99
CA GLU A 912 13.47 -1.04 -34.98
C GLU A 912 12.29 -0.19 -34.51
N GLU A 913 11.44 -0.78 -33.66
CA GLU A 913 10.39 -0.09 -32.90
C GLU A 913 10.60 -0.36 -31.41
N LYS A 914 9.97 0.43 -30.56
CA LYS A 914 10.04 0.25 -29.12
C LYS A 914 9.29 -1.04 -28.72
N LEU A 915 9.97 -1.95 -28.05
CA LEU A 915 9.41 -3.20 -27.54
C LEU A 915 9.45 -3.22 -26.01
N GLY A 916 8.70 -4.13 -25.44
CA GLY A 916 8.84 -4.51 -24.03
C GLY A 916 10.03 -5.45 -23.84
N LEU A 917 10.71 -5.36 -22.71
CA LEU A 917 11.86 -6.21 -22.35
C LEU A 917 11.66 -6.79 -20.95
N ASN A 918 11.88 -8.11 -20.82
CA ASN A 918 12.10 -8.76 -19.53
C ASN A 918 13.31 -9.69 -19.64
N LEU A 919 14.18 -9.66 -18.63
CA LEU A 919 15.37 -10.52 -18.52
C LEU A 919 15.31 -11.26 -17.19
N ALA A 920 15.39 -12.58 -17.20
CA ALA A 920 15.26 -13.39 -16.01
C ALA A 920 16.23 -14.59 -16.00
N ASN A 921 16.59 -15.06 -14.80
CA ASN A 921 17.29 -16.31 -14.57
C ASN A 921 16.35 -17.47 -14.20
N TYR A 922 15.06 -17.34 -14.53
CA TYR A 922 14.01 -18.34 -14.29
C TYR A 922 13.01 -18.33 -15.45
N THR A 923 12.22 -19.38 -15.55
CA THR A 923 11.14 -19.45 -16.53
C THR A 923 9.81 -19.01 -15.94
N ASP A 924 8.89 -18.55 -16.80
CA ASP A 924 7.51 -18.24 -16.39
C ASP A 924 6.84 -19.41 -15.65
N GLU A 925 7.13 -20.66 -16.06
CA GLU A 925 6.59 -21.87 -15.41
C GLU A 925 7.15 -22.07 -13.99
N SER A 926 8.42 -21.76 -13.74
CA SER A 926 9.03 -21.83 -12.41
C SER A 926 8.41 -20.76 -11.49
N LEU A 927 8.27 -19.56 -12.03
CA LEU A 927 7.66 -18.43 -11.30
C LEU A 927 6.20 -18.73 -10.94
N GLU A 928 5.40 -19.25 -11.88
CA GLU A 928 3.98 -19.62 -11.67
C GLU A 928 3.77 -20.70 -10.60
N LYS A 929 4.73 -21.61 -10.42
CA LYS A 929 4.63 -22.72 -9.46
C LYS A 929 5.09 -22.36 -8.07
N ALA A 930 5.97 -21.37 -7.93
CA ALA A 930 6.55 -21.00 -6.67
C ALA A 930 5.50 -20.34 -5.75
N GLN A 931 5.49 -20.72 -4.50
CA GLN A 931 4.67 -20.09 -3.44
C GLN A 931 5.49 -19.06 -2.65
N HIS A 932 6.81 -19.18 -2.69
CA HIS A 932 7.74 -18.25 -2.04
C HIS A 932 8.97 -18.02 -2.93
N PRO A 933 9.66 -16.88 -2.83
CA PRO A 933 10.80 -16.55 -3.69
C PRO A 933 11.92 -17.60 -3.72
N PHE A 934 12.16 -18.27 -2.61
CA PHE A 934 13.19 -19.32 -2.52
C PHE A 934 12.84 -20.62 -3.26
N GLU A 935 11.62 -20.79 -3.74
CA GLU A 935 11.16 -21.97 -4.50
C GLU A 935 11.34 -21.79 -6.01
N ILE A 936 11.66 -20.56 -6.44
CA ILE A 936 11.92 -20.28 -7.86
C ILE A 936 13.17 -21.01 -8.30
N GLU A 937 13.03 -21.92 -9.28
CA GLU A 937 14.13 -22.67 -9.84
C GLU A 937 14.85 -21.83 -10.91
N LYS A 938 16.19 -21.71 -10.78
CA LYS A 938 16.99 -21.02 -11.79
C LYS A 938 17.03 -21.82 -13.09
N ALA A 939 16.88 -21.11 -14.19
CA ALA A 939 17.04 -21.66 -15.55
C ALA A 939 18.53 -21.90 -15.86
N ASP A 940 18.80 -22.80 -16.80
CA ASP A 940 20.16 -23.05 -17.30
C ASP A 940 20.72 -21.89 -18.13
N ASP A 941 19.85 -21.07 -18.72
CA ASP A 941 20.16 -19.95 -19.60
C ASP A 941 19.46 -18.68 -19.13
N VAL A 942 19.91 -17.49 -19.56
CA VAL A 942 19.19 -16.24 -19.37
C VAL A 942 17.95 -16.26 -20.27
N ILE A 943 16.78 -16.11 -19.69
CA ILE A 943 15.51 -15.98 -20.39
C ILE A 943 15.34 -14.53 -20.83
N ILE A 944 15.01 -14.31 -22.11
CA ILE A 944 14.86 -13.00 -22.71
C ILE A 944 13.48 -12.94 -23.36
N HIS A 945 12.60 -12.08 -22.83
CA HIS A 945 11.33 -11.75 -23.47
C HIS A 945 11.45 -10.42 -24.21
N LEU A 946 11.00 -10.41 -25.47
CA LEU A 946 10.75 -9.20 -26.23
C LEU A 946 9.27 -9.15 -26.61
N ASP A 947 8.57 -8.18 -26.06
CA ASP A 947 7.12 -8.07 -26.22
C ASP A 947 6.76 -6.98 -27.22
N TYR A 948 5.99 -7.37 -28.24
CA TYR A 948 5.27 -6.41 -29.07
C TYR A 948 4.27 -5.63 -28.21
N ARG A 949 3.54 -6.34 -27.36
CA ARG A 949 2.66 -5.78 -26.33
C ARG A 949 2.50 -6.75 -25.16
N GLN A 950 2.34 -6.19 -23.96
CA GLN A 950 1.92 -6.90 -22.77
C GLN A 950 0.65 -6.23 -22.20
N SER A 951 -0.30 -7.04 -21.72
CA SER A 951 -1.49 -6.53 -21.02
C SER A 951 -1.10 -5.85 -19.72
N GLY A 952 -1.84 -4.82 -19.36
CA GLY A 952 -1.66 -4.10 -18.12
C GLY A 952 -1.82 -4.97 -16.87
N LEU A 953 -1.53 -4.38 -15.74
CA LEU A 953 -1.65 -5.03 -14.42
C LEU A 953 -3.10 -5.00 -13.91
N GLY A 954 -3.81 -3.86 -14.08
CA GLY A 954 -5.11 -3.65 -13.45
C GLY A 954 -5.03 -3.69 -11.92
N SER A 955 -6.16 -3.84 -11.27
CA SER A 955 -6.30 -4.04 -9.82
C SER A 955 -7.43 -5.03 -9.49
N ASN A 956 -7.65 -6.03 -10.34
CA ASN A 956 -8.84 -6.88 -10.35
C ASN A 956 -8.79 -8.03 -9.34
N SER A 957 -7.86 -8.04 -8.39
CA SER A 957 -8.02 -8.88 -7.19
C SER A 957 -9.27 -8.45 -6.37
N CYS A 958 -9.54 -7.13 -6.29
CA CYS A 958 -10.80 -6.53 -5.84
C CYS A 958 -11.26 -5.34 -6.71
N GLY A 959 -10.33 -4.63 -7.36
CA GLY A 959 -10.55 -3.38 -8.08
C GLY A 959 -10.92 -3.50 -9.56
N GLU A 960 -10.55 -2.51 -10.38
CA GLU A 960 -10.82 -2.43 -11.81
C GLU A 960 -9.99 -3.47 -12.59
N GLU A 961 -10.63 -4.18 -13.52
CA GLU A 961 -9.90 -4.99 -14.51
C GLU A 961 -9.05 -4.06 -15.39
N GLN A 962 -8.06 -4.60 -16.10
CA GLN A 962 -7.31 -3.84 -17.10
C GLN A 962 -8.29 -3.11 -18.04
N LEU A 963 -8.06 -1.82 -18.27
CA LEU A 963 -8.86 -1.03 -19.22
C LEU A 963 -8.74 -1.61 -20.63
N GLU A 964 -9.76 -1.45 -21.45
CA GLU A 964 -9.80 -2.05 -22.79
C GLU A 964 -8.60 -1.68 -23.68
N GLU A 965 -8.08 -0.45 -23.55
CA GLU A 965 -6.88 0.00 -24.25
C GLU A 965 -5.59 -0.65 -23.76
N ASN A 966 -5.60 -1.22 -22.56
CA ASN A 966 -4.46 -1.90 -21.94
C ASN A 966 -4.52 -3.42 -22.09
N LYS A 967 -5.52 -3.96 -22.78
CA LYS A 967 -5.67 -5.39 -23.05
C LYS A 967 -5.07 -5.75 -24.41
N VAL A 968 -4.33 -6.81 -24.44
CA VAL A 968 -3.77 -7.38 -25.69
C VAL A 968 -4.78 -8.33 -26.32
N LYS A 969 -5.38 -7.91 -27.43
CA LYS A 969 -6.33 -8.73 -28.19
C LYS A 969 -5.59 -9.69 -29.15
N LEU A 970 -6.24 -10.76 -29.57
CA LEU A 970 -5.77 -11.57 -30.68
C LEU A 970 -5.80 -10.71 -31.96
N GLN A 971 -4.64 -10.25 -32.41
CA GLN A 971 -4.50 -9.30 -33.53
C GLN A 971 -3.20 -9.51 -34.31
N ASP A 972 -3.17 -9.07 -35.55
CA ASP A 972 -1.93 -9.06 -36.35
C ASP A 972 -0.87 -8.20 -35.67
N PHE A 973 0.40 -8.64 -35.78
CA PHE A 973 1.54 -7.89 -35.27
C PHE A 973 2.75 -7.98 -36.19
N ALA A 974 3.65 -7.03 -36.05
CA ALA A 974 4.96 -7.08 -36.69
C ALA A 974 5.99 -6.52 -35.71
N MET A 975 7.16 -7.15 -35.66
CA MET A 975 8.29 -6.70 -34.86
C MET A 975 9.60 -6.96 -35.58
N ALA A 976 10.58 -6.08 -35.38
CA ALA A 976 11.90 -6.25 -35.98
C ALA A 976 12.99 -5.79 -35.01
N PHE A 977 14.06 -6.58 -34.95
CA PHE A 977 15.24 -6.26 -34.17
C PHE A 977 16.50 -6.82 -34.78
N THR A 978 17.67 -6.30 -34.39
CA THR A 978 18.97 -6.75 -34.83
C THR A 978 19.78 -7.24 -33.64
N VAL A 979 20.40 -8.40 -33.76
CA VAL A 979 21.33 -8.93 -32.76
C VAL A 979 22.76 -8.98 -33.32
N GLN A 980 23.73 -8.71 -32.45
CA GLN A 980 25.15 -8.83 -32.76
C GLN A 980 26.01 -9.11 -31.53
N ALA A 981 27.19 -9.67 -31.75
CA ALA A 981 28.20 -9.77 -30.69
C ALA A 981 28.75 -8.37 -30.38
N ALA A 982 28.89 -8.04 -29.10
CA ALA A 982 29.40 -6.76 -28.61
C ALA A 982 30.51 -7.02 -27.59
N GLU A 983 31.70 -6.41 -27.81
CA GLU A 983 32.79 -6.47 -26.85
C GLU A 983 32.52 -5.47 -25.70
N CYS A 984 32.78 -5.86 -24.44
CA CYS A 984 32.73 -5.00 -23.28
C CYS A 984 34.01 -4.15 -23.18
N GLY A 985 33.87 -2.88 -22.92
CA GLY A 985 34.95 -1.93 -22.74
C GLY A 985 35.06 -0.90 -23.85
N THR A 986 34.34 -1.07 -24.96
CA THR A 986 34.04 0.05 -25.85
C THR A 986 33.05 0.93 -25.05
N GLU A 987 33.38 2.22 -24.85
CA GLU A 987 32.38 3.18 -24.37
C GLU A 987 31.10 2.94 -25.19
N ILE A 988 29.99 2.63 -24.52
CA ILE A 988 28.71 2.26 -25.18
C ILE A 988 28.30 3.32 -26.18
N ARG A 989 28.65 4.59 -25.93
CA ARG A 989 28.52 5.72 -26.86
C ARG A 989 29.33 5.52 -28.16
N LYS A 990 30.54 4.89 -28.08
CA LYS A 990 31.31 4.56 -29.27
C LYS A 990 30.80 3.30 -29.96
N ALA A 991 30.40 2.31 -29.18
CA ALA A 991 29.72 1.14 -29.72
C ALA A 991 28.40 1.53 -30.41
N ARG A 992 27.65 2.47 -29.82
CA ARG A 992 26.44 3.02 -30.40
C ARG A 992 26.71 3.72 -31.74
N LYS A 993 27.66 4.65 -31.80
CA LYS A 993 28.08 5.26 -33.09
C LYS A 993 28.67 4.25 -34.04
N GLN A 994 29.34 3.22 -33.54
CA GLN A 994 29.94 2.21 -34.40
C GLN A 994 28.99 1.11 -34.87
N TYR A 995 27.91 0.81 -34.14
CA TYR A 995 27.05 -0.35 -34.39
C TYR A 995 25.57 0.02 -34.57
N ILE A 996 25.16 1.25 -34.31
CA ILE A 996 23.78 1.69 -34.38
C ILE A 996 23.58 2.75 -35.49
N ASP A 997 24.62 3.56 -35.86
CA ASP A 997 24.55 4.54 -36.96
C ASP A 997 24.93 3.87 -38.31
#